data_b0c302a26e755a84e019999079a9248c
#
_entry.id   b0c302a26e755a84e019999079a9248c
#
_cell.length_a   1.000
_cell.length_b   1.000
_cell.length_c   1.000
_cell.angle_alpha   90.00
_cell.angle_beta   90.00
_cell.angle_gamma   90.00
#
_symmetry.space_group_name_H-M   'P 1'
#
loop_
_entity.id
_entity.type
_entity.pdbx_description
1 polymer ?
#
loop_
_entity_poly.entity_id
_entity_poly.type
_entity_poly.pdbx_seq_one_letter_code
_entity_poly.pdbx_strand_id
1 'polypeptide(L)'
;MKYTQGQQGAPEKARRQRHHHYRKGPRTKTHEQYERMKPERDPALKEIFSRIGRPKPAPFIPDTFQEEALKAIKKTDCVVIAPTGAGKTWIAEKAIEHTFKGGGRSWYASPLKALTNSKWVEFGAAFQAKNVGILTGDTKENSDAPVIVGTTEILRNQLYDAMHRGEDFDCDLVILDEAHYLGDEERGVVWEEIMIYLPPRINLLLLSATVGNGREIALWLGSLRKKACVIVEEERRPVPLYPLFLHPSGRLMPLLRGKKIFDKVSSYLEKGGQKRRARYKLPPFDEIITVLRKLHLLPAIFFLKSREECNVAVSFCRAHLDRKEEDSLERDLDEILAEFPYLKNHRQFESLFRSRVGAHHGGQLPAWKFMVEAMMKKGHLDAVFATSTVAAGVNFPARTVVLFNSDQFNGHEFLPLNATAFHQMTGRAGRRGQDKIGFMLAFPGKFMDITLIKDLSFKKPDKIKSRIRNDFSMILNLLLSHRPGEIKDIFERSLANYQDRKKKKSLDLIRDFERHLDFLIAEGFVTSDGYLTEVGEWTSQLRLDQPLLIAECIRNGAFPEDDETLLAAIVAIFVYDRNQEITIPKKKVPEKIQLAYVKVIKTVTPLLKRMKRAGYHTAPLPFWPSIAIYDWALGNEWERVTKKLMIADGDFAMLISRTADNLNQISSLKDTHPEISELASKGKNAILREPMIFE
;
A
#
# COMPACT_ATOMS: atom_id res chain seq x y z
N MET A 1 -34.33 -69.92 -29.96
CA MET A 1 -34.21 -71.28 -29.33
C MET A 1 -33.74 -71.06 -27.92
N LYS A 2 -34.57 -71.48 -26.98
CA LYS A 2 -34.36 -72.03 -25.64
C LYS A 2 -33.60 -71.17 -24.65
N TYR A 3 -34.28 -70.52 -23.67
CA TYR A 3 -34.72 -71.00 -22.35
C TYR A 3 -33.53 -71.46 -21.48
N THR A 4 -33.32 -70.98 -20.22
CA THR A 4 -34.16 -70.99 -19.00
C THR A 4 -33.46 -70.12 -17.94
N GLN A 5 -34.11 -69.24 -17.25
CA GLN A 5 -34.73 -69.26 -15.91
C GLN A 5 -33.87 -69.85 -14.75
N GLY A 6 -33.79 -69.07 -13.65
CA GLY A 6 -33.43 -69.49 -12.29
C GLY A 6 -33.04 -68.31 -11.37
N GLN A 7 -33.88 -67.88 -10.74
CA GLN A 7 -34.41 -67.37 -9.46
C GLN A 7 -33.43 -67.36 -8.24
N GLN A 8 -33.55 -66.25 -7.51
CA GLN A 8 -33.58 -66.06 -6.03
C GLN A 8 -32.29 -66.00 -5.22
N GLY A 9 -32.22 -64.92 -4.44
CA GLY A 9 -31.52 -64.93 -3.19
C GLY A 9 -30.78 -63.62 -2.85
N ALA A 10 -31.47 -62.64 -2.27
CA ALA A 10 -30.77 -61.61 -1.48
C ALA A 10 -30.27 -62.23 -0.16
N PRO A 11 -29.17 -61.69 0.41
CA PRO A 11 -29.37 -60.85 1.56
C PRO A 11 -28.48 -59.60 1.65
N GLU A 12 -29.04 -58.63 2.38
CA GLU A 12 -28.35 -57.50 3.00
C GLU A 12 -26.92 -57.80 3.49
N LYS A 13 -25.99 -56.90 3.24
CA LYS A 13 -25.13 -56.26 4.28
C LYS A 13 -24.02 -55.42 3.68
N ALA A 14 -23.77 -54.32 4.37
CA ALA A 14 -22.55 -53.53 4.41
C ALA A 14 -22.53 -52.30 3.52
N ARG A 15 -23.08 -51.18 4.06
CA ARG A 15 -22.59 -49.83 3.86
C ARG A 15 -21.10 -49.80 4.09
N ARG A 16 -20.27 -49.90 3.05
CA ARG A 16 -18.86 -49.49 3.09
C ARG A 16 -18.79 -48.01 2.87
N GLN A 17 -18.44 -47.28 3.96
CA GLN A 17 -17.98 -45.91 3.93
C GLN A 17 -16.84 -45.79 2.91
N ARG A 18 -17.07 -45.04 1.82
CA ARG A 18 -16.00 -44.60 0.93
C ARG A 18 -15.22 -43.51 1.64
N HIS A 19 -14.15 -43.89 2.33
CA HIS A 19 -13.09 -42.95 2.71
C HIS A 19 -12.49 -42.39 1.42
N HIS A 20 -12.76 -41.11 1.16
CA HIS A 20 -12.00 -40.35 0.19
C HIS A 20 -10.54 -40.34 0.62
N HIS A 21 -9.73 -41.16 -0.02
CA HIS A 21 -8.28 -41.02 0.04
C HIS A 21 -7.93 -39.69 -0.65
N TYR A 22 -7.65 -38.66 0.17
CA TYR A 22 -6.88 -37.52 -0.26
C TYR A 22 -5.55 -38.06 -0.78
N ARG A 23 -5.32 -37.93 -2.09
CA ARG A 23 -4.00 -38.13 -2.69
C ARG A 23 -3.04 -37.17 -1.98
N LYS A 24 -2.16 -37.72 -1.17
CA LYS A 24 -0.98 -37.00 -0.66
C LYS A 24 -0.23 -36.51 -1.89
N GLY A 25 -0.16 -35.17 -2.05
CA GLY A 25 0.71 -34.55 -3.01
C GLY A 25 2.14 -35.03 -2.84
N PRO A 26 3.00 -34.83 -3.82
CA PRO A 26 4.37 -35.34 -3.78
C PRO A 26 5.06 -34.85 -2.51
N ARG A 27 5.42 -35.78 -1.62
CA ARG A 27 6.32 -35.54 -0.50
C ARG A 27 7.62 -35.02 -1.09
N THR A 28 7.81 -33.70 -1.14
CA THR A 28 9.11 -33.12 -1.39
C THR A 28 10.05 -33.57 -0.26
N LYS A 29 10.99 -34.45 -0.62
CA LYS A 29 12.13 -34.84 0.22
C LYS A 29 12.99 -33.59 0.44
N THR A 30 12.77 -32.81 1.49
CA THR A 30 13.66 -31.75 1.96
C THR A 30 13.34 -31.33 3.40
N HIS A 31 13.23 -32.31 4.30
CA HIS A 31 13.51 -32.12 5.72
C HIS A 31 14.91 -32.69 5.99
N GLU A 32 15.96 -32.02 5.53
CA GLU A 32 17.24 -32.14 6.23
C GLU A 32 17.03 -31.48 7.60
N GLN A 33 17.23 -32.28 8.64
CA GLN A 33 16.95 -31.94 10.03
C GLN A 33 17.77 -30.70 10.42
N TYR A 34 17.08 -29.57 10.62
CA TYR A 34 17.61 -28.56 11.53
C TYR A 34 17.79 -29.22 12.90
N GLU A 35 18.97 -29.11 13.50
CA GLU A 35 19.08 -29.40 14.95
C GLU A 35 18.02 -28.55 15.65
N ARG A 36 17.17 -29.19 16.42
CA ARG A 36 16.02 -28.53 17.08
C ARG A 36 16.52 -27.34 17.88
N MET A 37 16.01 -26.16 17.61
CA MET A 37 16.42 -24.93 18.29
C MET A 37 16.15 -25.05 19.78
N LYS A 38 17.19 -24.83 20.59
CA LYS A 38 17.06 -24.78 22.06
C LYS A 38 16.96 -23.31 22.49
N PRO A 39 15.81 -22.88 23.03
CA PRO A 39 15.66 -21.51 23.54
C PRO A 39 16.66 -21.24 24.65
N GLU A 40 17.63 -20.39 24.39
CA GLU A 40 18.65 -19.97 25.33
C GLU A 40 18.89 -18.48 25.24
N ARG A 41 19.23 -17.85 26.34
CA ARG A 41 19.52 -16.42 26.43
C ARG A 41 20.97 -16.21 26.85
N ASP A 42 21.71 -15.38 26.09
CA ASP A 42 23.05 -14.97 26.48
C ASP A 42 22.99 -14.17 27.79
N PRO A 43 23.92 -14.39 28.74
CA PRO A 43 23.98 -13.65 30.02
C PRO A 43 24.01 -12.14 29.86
N ALA A 44 24.60 -11.60 28.77
CA ALA A 44 24.64 -10.18 28.48
C ALA A 44 23.24 -9.55 28.27
N LEU A 45 22.20 -10.35 28.07
CA LEU A 45 20.81 -9.89 27.95
C LEU A 45 20.06 -9.83 29.28
N LYS A 46 20.67 -10.17 30.41
CA LYS A 46 19.97 -10.25 31.71
C LYS A 46 19.27 -8.93 32.06
N GLU A 47 19.96 -7.83 32.00
CA GLU A 47 19.40 -6.49 32.30
C GLU A 47 18.30 -6.08 31.32
N ILE A 48 18.50 -6.31 30.02
CA ILE A 48 17.53 -5.95 28.99
C ILE A 48 16.22 -6.73 29.16
N PHE A 49 16.32 -8.01 29.47
CA PHE A 49 15.15 -8.86 29.67
C PHE A 49 14.38 -8.54 30.96
N SER A 50 15.03 -7.95 31.99
CA SER A 50 14.32 -7.44 33.16
C SER A 50 13.39 -6.26 32.85
N ARG A 51 13.57 -5.59 31.72
CA ARG A 51 12.71 -4.49 31.23
C ARG A 51 11.49 -5.00 30.46
N ILE A 52 11.41 -6.28 30.11
CA ILE A 52 10.24 -6.84 29.44
C ILE A 52 9.03 -6.74 30.39
N GLY A 53 7.94 -6.17 29.90
CA GLY A 53 6.71 -6.00 30.67
C GLY A 53 5.83 -4.89 30.13
N ARG A 54 4.68 -4.71 30.79
CA ARG A 54 3.76 -3.60 30.48
C ARG A 54 4.12 -2.38 31.35
N PRO A 55 4.06 -1.15 30.83
CA PRO A 55 4.13 0.04 31.66
C PRO A 55 2.94 0.07 32.63
N LYS A 56 3.08 0.75 33.75
CA LYS A 56 1.93 1.00 34.64
C LYS A 56 0.92 1.89 33.89
N PRO A 57 -0.37 1.59 34.01
CA PRO A 57 -1.39 2.48 33.49
C PRO A 57 -1.20 3.89 34.06
N ALA A 58 -1.18 4.88 33.18
CA ALA A 58 -1.09 6.28 33.53
C ALA A 58 -2.07 7.06 32.64
N PRO A 59 -2.64 8.17 33.12
CA PRO A 59 -3.42 9.07 32.28
C PRO A 59 -2.57 9.51 31.08
N PHE A 60 -3.24 9.70 29.94
CA PHE A 60 -2.54 10.23 28.77
C PHE A 60 -2.13 11.67 29.02
N ILE A 61 -0.85 11.96 28.91
CA ILE A 61 -0.28 13.30 28.96
C ILE A 61 0.38 13.52 27.59
N PRO A 62 0.04 14.64 26.91
CA PRO A 62 0.69 14.95 25.63
C PRO A 62 2.19 15.15 25.82
N ASP A 63 2.97 14.68 24.89
CA ASP A 63 4.41 14.95 24.83
C ASP A 63 4.64 16.42 24.41
N THR A 64 5.74 17.02 24.82
CA THR A 64 6.07 18.44 24.56
C THR A 64 5.99 18.77 23.06
N PHE A 65 6.52 17.91 22.20
CA PHE A 65 6.47 18.12 20.75
C PHE A 65 5.02 18.13 20.20
N GLN A 66 4.08 17.38 20.81
CA GLN A 66 2.68 17.37 20.41
C GLN A 66 2.00 18.72 20.74
N GLU A 67 2.29 19.27 21.91
CA GLU A 67 1.78 20.60 22.29
C GLU A 67 2.39 21.71 21.43
N GLU A 68 3.71 21.65 21.13
CA GLU A 68 4.38 22.59 20.25
C GLU A 68 3.76 22.56 18.84
N ALA A 69 3.52 21.39 18.29
CA ALA A 69 2.87 21.23 17.00
C ALA A 69 1.46 21.82 16.97
N LEU A 70 0.67 21.60 18.03
CA LEU A 70 -0.68 22.18 18.15
C LEU A 70 -0.64 23.69 18.28
N LYS A 71 0.31 24.27 19.01
CA LYS A 71 0.47 25.71 19.11
C LYS A 71 0.87 26.32 17.75
N ALA A 72 1.70 25.62 16.99
CA ALA A 72 2.15 26.07 15.68
C ALA A 72 1.02 26.05 14.64
N ILE A 73 0.31 24.90 14.49
CA ILE A 73 -0.69 24.74 13.42
C ILE A 73 -1.91 25.66 13.59
N LYS A 74 -2.22 26.09 14.79
CA LYS A 74 -3.26 27.10 15.05
C LYS A 74 -2.94 28.48 14.44
N LYS A 75 -1.68 28.75 14.14
CA LYS A 75 -1.22 30.07 13.67
C LYS A 75 -0.68 30.05 12.25
N THR A 76 -0.06 28.95 11.85
CA THR A 76 0.69 28.87 10.58
C THR A 76 0.88 27.41 10.17
N ASP A 77 1.57 27.16 9.06
CA ASP A 77 1.90 25.83 8.61
C ASP A 77 2.87 25.11 9.56
N CYS A 78 2.74 23.79 9.67
CA CYS A 78 3.56 23.01 10.57
C CYS A 78 4.00 21.69 9.94
N VAL A 79 5.29 21.36 10.04
CA VAL A 79 5.85 20.05 9.68
C VAL A 79 6.22 19.32 10.95
N VAL A 80 5.61 18.17 11.20
CA VAL A 80 5.90 17.31 12.35
C VAL A 80 6.65 16.07 11.88
N ILE A 81 7.85 15.87 12.41
CA ILE A 81 8.69 14.71 12.14
C ILE A 81 8.90 13.96 13.43
N ALA A 82 8.29 12.78 13.53
CA ALA A 82 8.36 11.96 14.73
C ALA A 82 8.32 10.47 14.39
N PRO A 83 8.96 9.60 15.19
CA PRO A 83 8.94 8.15 14.97
C PRO A 83 7.51 7.59 14.85
N THR A 84 7.39 6.43 14.20
CA THR A 84 6.13 5.70 14.19
C THR A 84 5.71 5.35 15.62
N GLY A 85 4.43 5.52 15.93
CA GLY A 85 3.89 5.29 17.28
C GLY A 85 4.10 6.46 18.27
N ALA A 86 4.72 7.58 17.87
CA ALA A 86 4.88 8.76 18.72
C ALA A 86 3.57 9.53 18.98
N GLY A 87 2.46 9.18 18.33
CA GLY A 87 1.17 9.82 18.55
C GLY A 87 0.90 11.02 17.64
N LYS A 88 1.42 11.00 16.42
CA LYS A 88 1.13 12.03 15.40
C LYS A 88 -0.37 12.18 15.12
N THR A 89 -1.12 11.07 15.13
CA THR A 89 -2.58 11.06 14.94
C THR A 89 -3.30 11.92 15.98
N TRP A 90 -2.83 11.93 17.23
CA TRP A 90 -3.39 12.78 18.27
C TRP A 90 -3.26 14.27 17.93
N ILE A 91 -2.13 14.68 17.32
CA ILE A 91 -1.96 16.07 16.85
C ILE A 91 -2.99 16.39 15.77
N ALA A 92 -3.20 15.49 14.80
CA ALA A 92 -4.21 15.63 13.76
C ALA A 92 -5.60 15.77 14.36
N GLU A 93 -5.99 14.86 15.25
CA GLU A 93 -7.31 14.86 15.92
C GLU A 93 -7.55 16.18 16.66
N LYS A 94 -6.56 16.66 17.44
CA LYS A 94 -6.69 17.91 18.18
C LYS A 94 -6.68 19.16 17.30
N ALA A 95 -5.98 19.12 16.15
CA ALA A 95 -6.03 20.19 15.16
C ALA A 95 -7.40 20.25 14.47
N ILE A 96 -7.96 19.10 14.07
CA ILE A 96 -9.32 18.98 13.53
C ILE A 96 -10.35 19.46 14.57
N GLU A 97 -10.26 19.00 15.82
CA GLU A 97 -11.16 19.41 16.90
C GLU A 97 -11.17 20.94 17.07
N HIS A 98 -10.01 21.57 17.00
CA HIS A 98 -9.91 23.02 17.11
C HIS A 98 -10.61 23.74 15.95
N THR A 99 -10.34 23.32 14.71
CA THR A 99 -10.96 23.88 13.50
C THR A 99 -12.47 23.67 13.50
N PHE A 100 -12.92 22.45 13.84
CA PHE A 100 -14.33 22.09 13.92
C PHE A 100 -15.11 22.92 14.96
N LYS A 101 -14.54 23.13 16.15
CA LYS A 101 -15.13 24.00 17.18
C LYS A 101 -15.23 25.46 16.76
N GLY A 102 -14.35 25.89 15.86
CA GLY A 102 -14.39 27.21 15.24
C GLY A 102 -15.38 27.33 14.07
N GLY A 103 -16.12 26.26 13.74
CA GLY A 103 -17.02 26.21 12.58
C GLY A 103 -16.31 26.01 11.25
N GLY A 104 -15.01 25.73 11.25
CA GLY A 104 -14.21 25.55 10.05
C GLY A 104 -14.21 24.09 9.56
N ARG A 105 -13.70 23.91 8.33
CA ARG A 105 -13.65 22.64 7.62
C ARG A 105 -12.22 22.10 7.54
N SER A 106 -12.07 20.80 7.71
CA SER A 106 -10.77 20.13 7.71
C SER A 106 -10.70 18.98 6.70
N TRP A 107 -9.57 18.86 6.02
CA TRP A 107 -9.20 17.73 5.16
C TRP A 107 -8.07 16.92 5.77
N TYR A 108 -8.28 15.63 5.97
CA TYR A 108 -7.25 14.68 6.33
C TYR A 108 -6.96 13.77 5.14
N ALA A 109 -5.80 13.91 4.55
CA ALA A 109 -5.38 13.11 3.40
C ALA A 109 -4.28 12.13 3.76
N SER A 110 -4.43 10.88 3.30
CA SER A 110 -3.44 9.83 3.45
C SER A 110 -3.15 9.12 2.10
N PRO A 111 -1.96 8.50 1.93
CA PRO A 111 -1.57 7.94 0.64
C PRO A 111 -2.22 6.60 0.32
N LEU A 112 -2.92 5.96 1.25
CA LEU A 112 -3.43 4.60 1.11
C LEU A 112 -4.89 4.50 1.54
N LYS A 113 -5.76 3.93 0.69
CA LYS A 113 -7.19 3.70 0.97
C LYS A 113 -7.42 3.00 2.33
N ALA A 114 -6.65 1.98 2.67
CA ALA A 114 -6.79 1.27 3.94
C ALA A 114 -6.57 2.16 5.17
N LEU A 115 -5.60 3.11 5.08
CA LEU A 115 -5.39 4.10 6.14
C LEU A 115 -6.54 5.11 6.19
N THR A 116 -7.02 5.55 5.03
CA THR A 116 -8.15 6.46 4.88
C THR A 116 -9.40 5.87 5.55
N ASN A 117 -9.76 4.63 5.22
CA ASN A 117 -10.91 3.93 5.81
C ASN A 117 -10.77 3.79 7.33
N SER A 118 -9.59 3.38 7.81
CA SER A 118 -9.34 3.27 9.25
C SER A 118 -9.49 4.62 9.97
N LYS A 119 -9.06 5.72 9.35
CA LYS A 119 -9.19 7.07 9.91
C LYS A 119 -10.60 7.60 9.86
N TRP A 120 -11.36 7.27 8.82
CA TRP A 120 -12.77 7.61 8.74
C TRP A 120 -13.57 7.03 9.91
N VAL A 121 -13.37 5.74 10.22
CA VAL A 121 -13.99 5.08 11.37
C VAL A 121 -13.52 5.71 12.69
N GLU A 122 -12.22 5.95 12.86
CA GLU A 122 -11.62 6.55 14.06
C GLU A 122 -12.19 7.97 14.30
N PHE A 123 -12.24 8.80 13.27
CA PHE A 123 -12.76 10.16 13.38
C PHE A 123 -14.29 10.20 13.48
N GLY A 124 -15.01 9.25 12.86
CA GLY A 124 -16.44 9.06 13.04
C GLY A 124 -16.82 8.82 14.50
N ALA A 125 -16.03 8.02 15.21
CA ALA A 125 -16.18 7.80 16.65
C ALA A 125 -15.84 9.07 17.48
N ALA A 126 -14.82 9.84 17.07
CA ALA A 126 -14.37 11.04 17.78
C ALA A 126 -15.27 12.26 17.56
N PHE A 127 -15.77 12.47 16.33
CA PHE A 127 -16.51 13.68 15.92
C PHE A 127 -17.98 13.42 15.58
N GLN A 128 -18.48 12.22 15.76
CA GLN A 128 -19.77 11.67 15.31
C GLN A 128 -19.80 11.44 13.80
N ALA A 129 -20.28 10.27 13.35
CA ALA A 129 -20.26 9.85 11.95
C ALA A 129 -20.90 10.86 10.98
N LYS A 130 -21.98 11.56 11.38
CA LYS A 130 -22.64 12.59 10.57
C LYS A 130 -21.76 13.80 10.21
N ASN A 131 -20.69 14.05 10.96
CA ASN A 131 -19.77 15.17 10.78
C ASN A 131 -18.49 14.76 10.02
N VAL A 132 -18.36 13.49 9.63
CA VAL A 132 -17.17 12.98 8.96
C VAL A 132 -17.56 12.36 7.63
N GLY A 133 -16.94 12.83 6.56
CA GLY A 133 -17.08 12.28 5.22
C GLY A 133 -15.85 11.50 4.78
N ILE A 134 -16.03 10.58 3.81
CA ILE A 134 -14.95 9.87 3.15
C ILE A 134 -14.97 10.12 1.65
N LEU A 135 -13.79 10.43 1.09
CA LEU A 135 -13.60 10.63 -0.34
C LEU A 135 -12.39 9.84 -0.82
N THR A 136 -12.67 8.76 -1.55
CA THR A 136 -11.65 7.92 -2.21
C THR A 136 -12.03 7.75 -3.68
N GLY A 137 -11.25 7.03 -4.48
CA GLY A 137 -11.57 6.80 -5.89
C GLY A 137 -12.86 6.01 -6.10
N ASP A 138 -13.21 5.14 -5.16
CA ASP A 138 -14.36 4.23 -5.20
C ASP A 138 -15.50 4.59 -4.24
N THR A 139 -15.22 5.35 -3.18
CA THR A 139 -16.20 5.70 -2.13
C THR A 139 -16.35 7.20 -2.01
N LYS A 140 -17.59 7.68 -2.03
CA LYS A 140 -17.93 9.09 -1.79
C LYS A 140 -19.14 9.15 -0.89
N GLU A 141 -18.91 9.44 0.40
CA GLU A 141 -19.96 9.56 1.40
C GLU A 141 -19.81 10.85 2.19
N ASN A 142 -20.91 11.53 2.44
CA ASN A 142 -20.99 12.76 3.23
C ASN A 142 -19.94 13.83 2.81
N SER A 143 -19.89 14.14 1.51
CA SER A 143 -18.88 15.02 0.91
C SER A 143 -18.87 16.45 1.44
N ASP A 144 -19.96 16.89 2.06
CA ASP A 144 -20.11 18.24 2.60
C ASP A 144 -19.84 18.31 4.11
N ALA A 145 -19.41 17.21 4.71
CA ALA A 145 -19.07 17.14 6.12
C ALA A 145 -17.95 18.12 6.50
N PRO A 146 -17.96 18.66 7.73
CA PRO A 146 -16.90 19.54 8.21
C PRO A 146 -15.54 18.85 8.37
N VAL A 147 -15.50 17.53 8.45
CA VAL A 147 -14.27 16.75 8.51
C VAL A 147 -14.27 15.78 7.34
N ILE A 148 -13.38 15.97 6.38
CA ILE A 148 -13.22 15.07 5.25
C ILE A 148 -11.97 14.23 5.43
N VAL A 149 -12.14 12.92 5.27
CA VAL A 149 -11.03 11.96 5.22
C VAL A 149 -10.93 11.44 3.78
N GLY A 150 -9.77 11.56 3.15
CA GLY A 150 -9.62 11.18 1.74
C GLY A 150 -8.23 10.75 1.35
N THR A 151 -8.08 10.31 0.12
CA THR A 151 -6.76 10.04 -0.45
C THR A 151 -6.14 11.32 -1.00
N THR A 152 -4.80 11.34 -1.08
CA THR A 152 -4.06 12.49 -1.61
C THR A 152 -4.44 12.81 -3.05
N GLU A 153 -4.70 11.81 -3.87
CA GLU A 153 -5.10 11.96 -5.26
C GLU A 153 -6.45 12.70 -5.38
N ILE A 154 -7.40 12.38 -4.50
CA ILE A 154 -8.71 13.06 -4.51
C ILE A 154 -8.58 14.50 -4.02
N LEU A 155 -7.79 14.78 -2.99
CA LEU A 155 -7.53 16.14 -2.55
C LEU A 155 -6.91 16.98 -3.68
N ARG A 156 -5.91 16.46 -4.38
CA ARG A 156 -5.32 17.11 -5.55
C ARG A 156 -6.38 17.42 -6.61
N ASN A 157 -7.23 16.45 -6.94
CA ASN A 157 -8.26 16.62 -7.94
C ASN A 157 -9.27 17.70 -7.54
N GLN A 158 -9.64 17.77 -6.27
CA GLN A 158 -10.52 18.83 -5.74
C GLN A 158 -9.86 20.23 -5.84
N LEU A 159 -8.55 20.33 -5.62
CA LEU A 159 -7.81 21.57 -5.80
C LEU A 159 -7.79 22.01 -7.28
N TYR A 160 -7.61 21.07 -8.21
CA TYR A 160 -7.72 21.35 -9.64
C TYR A 160 -9.12 21.84 -10.03
N ASP A 161 -10.18 21.19 -9.52
CA ASP A 161 -11.55 21.56 -9.81
C ASP A 161 -11.87 22.98 -9.29
N ALA A 162 -11.43 23.32 -8.07
CA ALA A 162 -11.60 24.65 -7.50
C ALA A 162 -10.85 25.72 -8.33
N MET A 163 -9.61 25.45 -8.75
CA MET A 163 -8.84 26.36 -9.59
C MET A 163 -9.52 26.56 -10.96
N HIS A 164 -10.00 25.48 -11.58
CA HIS A 164 -10.67 25.55 -12.89
C HIS A 164 -11.94 26.37 -12.84
N ARG A 165 -12.74 26.25 -11.77
CA ARG A 165 -13.97 27.02 -11.58
C ARG A 165 -13.74 28.44 -11.11
N GLY A 166 -12.51 28.79 -10.74
CA GLY A 166 -12.19 30.07 -10.08
C GLY A 166 -12.84 30.18 -8.69
N GLU A 167 -13.14 29.06 -8.05
CA GLU A 167 -13.78 28.99 -6.75
C GLU A 167 -12.73 28.89 -5.63
N ASP A 168 -13.06 29.41 -4.46
CA ASP A 168 -12.27 29.16 -3.25
C ASP A 168 -12.44 27.72 -2.79
N PHE A 169 -11.34 27.03 -2.52
CA PHE A 169 -11.38 25.70 -1.93
C PHE A 169 -11.90 25.81 -0.47
N ASP A 170 -13.11 25.34 -0.23
CA ASP A 170 -13.80 25.42 1.07
C ASP A 170 -13.14 24.51 2.12
N CYS A 171 -12.05 25.02 2.73
CA CYS A 171 -11.28 24.33 3.74
C CYS A 171 -10.43 25.34 4.53
N ASP A 172 -10.22 25.08 5.82
CA ASP A 172 -9.39 25.89 6.72
C ASP A 172 -8.11 25.17 7.14
N LEU A 173 -8.15 23.84 7.18
CA LEU A 173 -7.05 23.00 7.61
C LEU A 173 -6.89 21.79 6.67
N VAL A 174 -5.70 21.63 6.10
CA VAL A 174 -5.31 20.41 5.39
C VAL A 174 -4.25 19.69 6.20
N ILE A 175 -4.48 18.40 6.44
CA ILE A 175 -3.53 17.49 7.09
C ILE A 175 -3.06 16.46 6.06
N LEU A 176 -1.76 16.41 5.81
CA LEU A 176 -1.15 15.40 4.97
C LEU A 176 -0.40 14.41 5.87
N ASP A 177 -0.98 13.23 6.08
CA ASP A 177 -0.36 12.18 6.89
C ASP A 177 0.58 11.32 6.04
N GLU A 178 1.63 10.80 6.65
CA GLU A 178 2.70 10.03 6.00
C GLU A 178 3.46 10.85 4.93
N ALA A 179 3.75 12.14 5.22
CA ALA A 179 4.37 13.08 4.29
C ALA A 179 5.75 12.64 3.73
N HIS A 180 6.34 11.57 4.25
CA HIS A 180 7.53 10.96 3.66
C HIS A 180 7.27 10.37 2.25
N TYR A 181 6.01 10.12 1.86
CA TYR A 181 5.62 9.76 0.50
C TYR A 181 5.92 10.85 -0.55
N LEU A 182 6.21 12.07 -0.13
CA LEU A 182 6.77 13.10 -1.01
C LEU A 182 8.04 12.63 -1.75
N GLY A 183 8.78 11.66 -1.18
CA GLY A 183 9.94 11.03 -1.83
C GLY A 183 9.62 9.75 -2.60
N ASP A 184 8.37 9.32 -2.66
CA ASP A 184 7.93 8.12 -3.37
C ASP A 184 7.97 8.31 -4.89
N GLU A 185 8.44 7.29 -5.63
CA GLU A 185 8.66 7.40 -7.08
C GLU A 185 7.37 7.54 -7.89
N GLU A 186 6.28 6.95 -7.42
CA GLU A 186 4.99 6.96 -8.12
C GLU A 186 4.08 8.09 -7.60
N ARG A 187 4.05 8.31 -6.29
CA ARG A 187 3.09 9.20 -5.61
C ARG A 187 3.63 10.56 -5.21
N GLY A 188 4.94 10.72 -5.13
CA GLY A 188 5.58 11.95 -4.64
C GLY A 188 5.16 13.21 -5.41
N VAL A 189 4.86 13.08 -6.70
CA VAL A 189 4.34 14.17 -7.56
C VAL A 189 3.04 14.73 -6.99
N VAL A 190 2.08 13.89 -6.66
CA VAL A 190 0.75 14.29 -6.12
C VAL A 190 0.90 15.13 -4.84
N TRP A 191 1.82 14.74 -3.98
CA TRP A 191 2.11 15.48 -2.75
C TRP A 191 2.64 16.88 -3.01
N GLU A 192 3.58 16.99 -3.95
CA GLU A 192 4.18 18.25 -4.32
C GLU A 192 3.17 19.19 -4.99
N GLU A 193 2.32 18.66 -5.87
CA GLU A 193 1.22 19.37 -6.49
C GLU A 193 0.24 19.95 -5.45
N ILE A 194 -0.21 19.15 -4.48
CA ILE A 194 -1.07 19.64 -3.40
C ILE A 194 -0.44 20.83 -2.69
N MET A 195 0.85 20.72 -2.33
CA MET A 195 1.55 21.79 -1.60
C MET A 195 1.68 23.06 -2.42
N ILE A 196 1.85 22.94 -3.75
CA ILE A 196 1.97 24.06 -4.67
C ILE A 196 0.62 24.77 -4.87
N TYR A 197 -0.47 23.99 -5.00
CA TYR A 197 -1.80 24.54 -5.34
C TYR A 197 -2.65 24.91 -4.13
N LEU A 198 -2.32 24.41 -2.94
CA LEU A 198 -3.09 24.71 -1.74
C LEU A 198 -3.04 26.22 -1.41
N PRO A 199 -4.18 26.93 -1.37
CA PRO A 199 -4.22 28.36 -1.08
C PRO A 199 -3.49 28.72 0.23
N PRO A 200 -2.69 29.80 0.29
CA PRO A 200 -1.90 30.17 1.49
C PRO A 200 -2.76 30.42 2.75
N ARG A 201 -4.04 30.80 2.59
CA ARG A 201 -4.96 31.01 3.71
C ARG A 201 -5.23 29.74 4.51
N ILE A 202 -5.24 28.58 3.86
CA ILE A 202 -5.48 27.29 4.49
C ILE A 202 -4.24 26.86 5.27
N ASN A 203 -4.40 26.44 6.52
CA ASN A 203 -3.28 25.93 7.30
C ASN A 203 -2.91 24.50 6.84
N LEU A 204 -1.61 24.23 6.71
CA LEU A 204 -1.09 22.94 6.29
C LEU A 204 -0.31 22.26 7.41
N LEU A 205 -0.79 21.07 7.82
CA LEU A 205 -0.10 20.20 8.77
C LEU A 205 0.47 18.98 8.05
N LEU A 206 1.80 18.90 7.98
CA LEU A 206 2.48 17.70 7.48
C LEU A 206 2.87 16.80 8.65
N LEU A 207 2.40 15.56 8.62
CA LEU A 207 2.77 14.52 9.58
C LEU A 207 3.66 13.50 8.88
N SER A 208 4.87 13.31 9.36
CA SER A 208 5.84 12.41 8.74
C SER A 208 6.48 11.49 9.77
N ALA A 209 6.84 10.28 9.32
CA ALA A 209 7.89 9.52 9.98
C ALA A 209 9.22 10.27 9.88
N THR A 210 10.25 9.78 10.56
CA THR A 210 11.58 10.38 10.51
C THR A 210 12.13 10.48 9.08
N VAL A 211 12.55 11.68 8.67
CA VAL A 211 13.16 12.00 7.37
C VAL A 211 14.45 12.78 7.56
N GLY A 212 15.36 12.69 6.60
CA GLY A 212 16.70 13.26 6.75
C GLY A 212 16.83 14.77 6.50
N ASN A 213 15.79 15.43 5.96
CA ASN A 213 15.81 16.82 5.53
C ASN A 213 14.53 17.61 5.84
N GLY A 214 13.89 17.34 6.95
CA GLY A 214 12.64 18.02 7.33
C GLY A 214 12.73 19.54 7.37
N ARG A 215 13.86 20.07 7.88
CA ARG A 215 14.11 21.52 7.89
C ARG A 215 14.16 22.14 6.50
N GLU A 216 14.72 21.42 5.52
CA GLU A 216 14.74 21.86 4.12
C GLU A 216 13.32 21.94 3.55
N ILE A 217 12.47 20.95 3.83
CA ILE A 217 11.07 20.91 3.43
C ILE A 217 10.28 22.06 4.06
N ALA A 218 10.46 22.32 5.36
CA ALA A 218 9.78 23.44 6.03
C ALA A 218 10.20 24.81 5.46
N LEU A 219 11.48 25.01 5.16
CA LEU A 219 11.98 26.23 4.53
C LEU A 219 11.45 26.41 3.09
N TRP A 220 11.40 25.32 2.32
CA TRP A 220 10.79 25.34 1.00
C TRP A 220 9.30 25.73 1.06
N LEU A 221 8.52 25.09 1.94
CA LEU A 221 7.10 25.41 2.15
C LEU A 221 6.90 26.87 2.56
N GLY A 222 7.71 27.39 3.46
CA GLY A 222 7.67 28.79 3.87
C GLY A 222 7.90 29.75 2.69
N SER A 223 8.87 29.42 1.82
CA SER A 223 9.14 30.18 0.59
C SER A 223 8.01 30.05 -0.43
N LEU A 224 7.49 28.85 -0.64
CA LEU A 224 6.42 28.55 -1.59
C LEU A 224 5.12 29.26 -1.23
N ARG A 225 4.72 29.16 0.01
CA ARG A 225 3.42 29.64 0.52
C ARG A 225 3.46 31.07 1.05
N LYS A 226 4.63 31.72 1.02
CA LYS A 226 4.87 33.07 1.58
C LYS A 226 4.35 33.21 3.02
N LYS A 227 4.48 32.17 3.80
CA LYS A 227 3.95 32.01 5.15
C LYS A 227 4.96 31.23 5.99
N ALA A 228 5.10 31.56 7.26
CA ALA A 228 5.99 30.80 8.14
C ALA A 228 5.57 29.32 8.18
N CYS A 229 6.55 28.42 8.16
CA CYS A 229 6.34 27.01 8.36
C CYS A 229 7.21 26.55 9.53
N VAL A 230 6.57 26.14 10.61
CA VAL A 230 7.24 25.68 11.83
C VAL A 230 7.58 24.20 11.67
N ILE A 231 8.81 23.83 12.02
CA ILE A 231 9.21 22.44 12.11
C ILE A 231 9.25 21.99 13.57
N VAL A 232 8.62 20.86 13.86
CA VAL A 232 8.64 20.19 15.16
C VAL A 232 9.21 18.79 14.97
N GLU A 233 10.35 18.53 15.60
CA GLU A 233 11.08 17.27 15.45
C GLU A 233 11.16 16.51 16.78
N GLU A 234 10.81 15.22 16.78
CA GLU A 234 11.03 14.29 17.89
C GLU A 234 11.87 13.11 17.40
N GLU A 235 13.04 12.92 17.99
CA GLU A 235 13.93 11.82 17.64
C GLU A 235 13.75 10.60 18.57
N ARG A 236 13.19 10.81 19.78
CA ARG A 236 13.03 9.76 20.78
C ARG A 236 11.88 8.83 20.43
N ARG A 237 12.16 7.55 20.40
CA ARG A 237 11.11 6.55 20.26
C ARG A 237 10.31 6.44 21.58
N PRO A 238 8.97 6.36 21.51
CA PRO A 238 8.14 6.19 22.71
C PRO A 238 8.42 4.86 23.41
N VAL A 239 8.81 3.83 22.66
CA VAL A 239 9.27 2.53 23.18
C VAL A 239 10.69 2.31 22.67
N PRO A 240 11.69 2.19 23.58
CA PRO A 240 13.07 1.93 23.19
C PRO A 240 13.20 0.63 22.40
N LEU A 241 14.06 0.61 21.38
CA LEU A 241 14.33 -0.53 20.52
C LEU A 241 15.68 -1.15 20.89
N TYR A 242 15.70 -2.47 21.07
CA TYR A 242 16.95 -3.20 21.33
C TYR A 242 17.26 -4.20 20.21
N PRO A 243 18.43 -4.13 19.55
CA PRO A 243 18.82 -5.03 18.49
C PRO A 243 19.35 -6.36 19.02
N LEU A 244 18.78 -7.46 18.53
CA LEU A 244 19.11 -8.83 18.90
C LEU A 244 19.60 -9.62 17.68
N PHE A 245 20.35 -10.67 17.95
CA PHE A 245 20.76 -11.70 17.00
C PHE A 245 20.28 -13.06 17.48
N LEU A 246 19.57 -13.79 16.64
CA LEU A 246 19.18 -15.17 16.93
C LEU A 246 20.15 -16.13 16.24
N HIS A 247 20.97 -16.79 17.05
CA HIS A 247 21.85 -17.84 16.56
C HIS A 247 21.02 -19.08 16.15
N PRO A 248 21.45 -19.80 15.13
CA PRO A 248 20.75 -20.97 14.61
C PRO A 248 20.48 -22.11 15.60
N SER A 249 21.21 -22.17 16.69
CA SER A 249 20.96 -23.12 17.77
C SER A 249 19.75 -22.75 18.65
N GLY A 250 19.13 -21.59 18.44
CA GLY A 250 18.08 -21.03 19.29
C GLY A 250 18.60 -20.09 20.39
N ARG A 251 19.91 -19.83 20.45
CA ARG A 251 20.52 -18.91 21.40
C ARG A 251 20.34 -17.47 20.95
N LEU A 252 19.72 -16.65 21.82
CA LEU A 252 19.53 -15.24 21.61
C LEU A 252 20.69 -14.43 22.20
N MET A 253 21.25 -13.49 21.44
CA MET A 253 22.38 -12.65 21.82
C MET A 253 22.12 -11.18 21.49
N PRO A 254 22.79 -10.21 22.17
CA PRO A 254 22.86 -8.86 21.66
C PRO A 254 23.40 -8.87 20.23
N LEU A 255 22.81 -8.07 19.33
CA LEU A 255 23.41 -7.86 18.01
C LEU A 255 24.61 -6.91 18.13
N LEU A 256 24.50 -5.88 18.97
CA LEU A 256 25.44 -4.79 19.09
C LEU A 256 25.96 -4.64 20.53
N ARG A 257 27.21 -4.18 20.67
CA ARG A 257 27.80 -3.67 21.89
C ARG A 257 28.35 -2.25 21.59
N GLY A 258 27.63 -1.23 22.05
CA GLY A 258 27.87 0.13 21.58
C GLY A 258 27.65 0.23 20.07
N LYS A 259 28.63 0.71 19.32
CA LYS A 259 28.60 0.83 17.85
C LYS A 259 29.20 -0.38 17.11
N LYS A 260 29.66 -1.41 17.81
CA LYS A 260 30.30 -2.61 17.23
C LYS A 260 29.34 -3.78 17.27
N ILE A 261 29.51 -4.72 16.35
CA ILE A 261 28.82 -6.02 16.40
C ILE A 261 29.33 -6.76 17.65
N PHE A 262 28.43 -7.45 18.35
CA PHE A 262 28.77 -8.22 19.57
C PHE A 262 29.77 -9.34 19.25
N ASP A 263 30.82 -9.48 20.08
CA ASP A 263 31.98 -10.35 19.78
C ASP A 263 31.60 -11.77 19.40
N LYS A 264 30.63 -12.38 20.08
CA LYS A 264 30.15 -13.74 19.76
C LYS A 264 29.46 -13.82 18.41
N VAL A 265 28.78 -12.73 17.99
CA VAL A 265 28.17 -12.64 16.66
C VAL A 265 29.26 -12.48 15.61
N SER A 266 30.27 -11.61 15.81
CA SER A 266 31.40 -11.45 14.91
C SER A 266 32.12 -12.79 14.70
N SER A 267 32.45 -13.49 15.80
CA SER A 267 33.11 -14.81 15.72
C SER A 267 32.28 -15.87 14.96
N TYR A 268 30.95 -15.83 15.08
CA TYR A 268 30.07 -16.70 14.30
C TYR A 268 30.13 -16.37 12.79
N LEU A 269 30.11 -15.09 12.43
CA LEU A 269 30.17 -14.63 11.04
C LEU A 269 31.53 -14.99 10.39
N GLU A 270 32.63 -14.76 11.09
CA GLU A 270 34.01 -15.05 10.63
C GLU A 270 34.24 -16.54 10.38
N LYS A 271 33.69 -17.41 11.22
CA LYS A 271 33.76 -18.88 11.05
C LYS A 271 32.90 -19.40 9.89
N GLY A 272 32.38 -18.53 9.04
CA GLY A 272 31.60 -18.89 7.85
C GLY A 272 30.20 -19.41 8.17
N GLY A 273 29.66 -19.04 9.33
CA GLY A 273 28.33 -19.42 9.77
C GLY A 273 27.21 -19.10 8.78
N GLN A 274 27.34 -18.01 8.02
CA GLN A 274 26.40 -17.67 6.93
C GLN A 274 26.55 -18.60 5.72
N LYS A 275 27.78 -18.98 5.33
CA LYS A 275 28.04 -19.84 4.15
C LYS A 275 27.53 -21.27 4.38
N ARG A 276 27.62 -21.80 5.59
CA ARG A 276 27.09 -23.14 5.94
C ARG A 276 25.56 -23.20 5.82
N ARG A 277 24.84 -22.08 6.02
CA ARG A 277 23.38 -22.02 5.92
C ARG A 277 22.83 -21.67 4.54
N ALA A 278 23.66 -21.25 3.60
CA ALA A 278 23.25 -21.08 2.21
C ALA A 278 22.69 -22.39 1.56
N ARG A 279 22.87 -23.53 2.22
CA ARG A 279 22.31 -24.83 1.82
C ARG A 279 20.83 -25.03 2.22
N TYR A 280 20.28 -24.25 3.17
CA TYR A 280 18.89 -24.42 3.61
C TYR A 280 17.96 -23.49 2.81
N LYS A 281 16.90 -24.09 2.23
CA LYS A 281 15.96 -23.35 1.37
C LYS A 281 15.09 -22.37 2.15
N LEU A 282 14.67 -22.65 3.37
CA LEU A 282 13.79 -21.81 4.19
C LEU A 282 14.19 -21.84 5.68
N PRO A 283 13.99 -20.73 6.43
CA PRO A 283 14.17 -20.69 7.89
C PRO A 283 13.16 -21.59 8.63
N PRO A 284 13.51 -22.09 9.82
CA PRO A 284 12.60 -22.89 10.65
C PRO A 284 11.63 -21.99 11.43
N PHE A 285 10.66 -21.40 10.76
CA PHE A 285 9.75 -20.39 11.31
C PHE A 285 9.03 -20.83 12.58
N ASP A 286 8.50 -22.06 12.63
CA ASP A 286 7.82 -22.62 13.79
C ASP A 286 8.73 -22.71 15.03
N GLU A 287 9.97 -23.14 14.84
CA GLU A 287 10.95 -23.20 15.92
C GLU A 287 11.36 -21.80 16.40
N ILE A 288 11.48 -20.83 15.48
CA ILE A 288 11.77 -19.42 15.82
C ILE A 288 10.61 -18.85 16.65
N ILE A 289 9.35 -19.04 16.25
CA ILE A 289 8.18 -18.62 17.02
C ILE A 289 8.20 -19.27 18.41
N THR A 290 8.53 -20.55 18.49
CA THR A 290 8.66 -21.27 19.77
C THR A 290 9.74 -20.66 20.66
N VAL A 291 10.89 -20.29 20.11
CA VAL A 291 11.96 -19.56 20.84
C VAL A 291 11.45 -18.21 21.34
N LEU A 292 10.81 -17.44 20.47
CA LEU A 292 10.28 -16.11 20.83
C LEU A 292 9.20 -16.21 21.91
N ARG A 293 8.31 -17.22 21.83
CA ARG A 293 7.27 -17.46 22.84
C ARG A 293 7.88 -17.76 24.20
N LYS A 294 8.83 -18.69 24.28
CA LYS A 294 9.53 -19.04 25.55
C LYS A 294 10.32 -17.89 26.15
N LEU A 295 10.78 -16.97 25.33
CA LEU A 295 11.54 -15.79 25.76
C LEU A 295 10.66 -14.52 25.89
N HIS A 296 9.34 -14.64 25.83
CA HIS A 296 8.37 -13.54 25.97
C HIS A 296 8.56 -12.40 24.96
N LEU A 297 8.96 -12.72 23.73
CA LEU A 297 9.20 -11.77 22.65
C LEU A 297 8.06 -11.66 21.64
N LEU A 298 6.96 -12.39 21.80
CA LEU A 298 5.75 -12.28 20.98
C LEU A 298 4.85 -11.12 21.45
N PRO A 299 3.97 -10.59 20.57
CA PRO A 299 3.81 -10.92 19.16
C PRO A 299 4.94 -10.38 18.29
N ALA A 300 5.14 -10.99 17.12
CA ALA A 300 6.23 -10.63 16.21
C ALA A 300 5.78 -10.39 14.75
N ILE A 301 6.44 -9.46 14.05
CA ILE A 301 6.34 -9.30 12.61
C ILE A 301 7.60 -9.85 11.98
N PHE A 302 7.45 -10.77 11.03
CA PHE A 302 8.53 -11.41 10.28
C PHE A 302 8.59 -10.80 8.88
N PHE A 303 9.62 -10.01 8.60
CA PHE A 303 9.82 -9.48 7.26
C PHE A 303 10.56 -10.46 6.38
N LEU A 304 9.90 -10.86 5.29
CA LEU A 304 10.38 -11.82 4.31
C LEU A 304 10.54 -11.19 2.93
N LYS A 305 11.29 -11.85 2.06
CA LYS A 305 11.70 -11.34 0.76
C LYS A 305 10.58 -11.31 -0.27
N SER A 306 9.65 -12.26 -0.21
CA SER A 306 8.61 -12.42 -1.22
C SER A 306 7.24 -12.78 -0.62
N ARG A 307 6.18 -12.53 -1.40
CA ARG A 307 4.80 -12.92 -1.08
C ARG A 307 4.68 -14.44 -0.92
N GLU A 308 5.36 -15.20 -1.77
CA GLU A 308 5.37 -16.66 -1.71
C GLU A 308 6.03 -17.17 -0.44
N GLU A 309 7.18 -16.61 -0.04
CA GLU A 309 7.82 -16.95 1.23
C GLU A 309 6.90 -16.69 2.43
N CYS A 310 6.12 -15.58 2.42
CA CYS A 310 5.15 -15.31 3.48
C CYS A 310 4.06 -16.40 3.53
N ASN A 311 3.51 -16.80 2.39
CA ASN A 311 2.48 -17.85 2.33
C ASN A 311 3.02 -19.20 2.77
N VAL A 312 4.21 -19.55 2.32
CA VAL A 312 4.90 -20.81 2.71
C VAL A 312 5.23 -20.81 4.19
N ALA A 313 5.69 -19.69 4.74
CA ALA A 313 5.99 -19.56 6.17
C ALA A 313 4.77 -19.88 7.05
N VAL A 314 3.60 -19.37 6.70
CA VAL A 314 2.33 -19.69 7.39
C VAL A 314 2.06 -21.19 7.38
N SER A 315 2.26 -21.88 6.25
CA SER A 315 1.98 -23.30 6.12
C SER A 315 2.91 -24.21 6.91
N PHE A 316 4.06 -23.70 7.33
CA PHE A 316 5.01 -24.47 8.17
C PHE A 316 4.79 -24.29 9.68
N CYS A 317 3.93 -23.38 10.09
CA CYS A 317 3.65 -23.15 11.51
C CYS A 317 2.64 -24.19 12.02
N ARG A 318 2.96 -24.79 13.18
CA ARG A 318 2.13 -25.82 13.81
C ARG A 318 1.06 -25.20 14.68
N ALA A 319 -0.02 -25.94 14.87
CA ALA A 319 -1.08 -25.57 15.81
C ALA A 319 -0.55 -25.44 17.25
N HIS A 320 -0.90 -24.34 17.90
CA HIS A 320 -0.66 -24.09 19.31
C HIS A 320 -1.96 -23.52 19.90
N LEU A 321 -2.82 -24.40 20.40
CA LEU A 321 -4.08 -23.99 20.99
C LEU A 321 -4.05 -24.15 22.50
N ASP A 322 -4.32 -23.06 23.21
CA ASP A 322 -4.77 -23.07 24.59
C ASP A 322 -6.29 -22.78 24.57
N ARG A 323 -7.11 -23.70 25.09
CA ARG A 323 -8.59 -23.63 25.03
C ARG A 323 -9.17 -22.30 25.53
N LYS A 324 -8.56 -21.67 26.54
CA LYS A 324 -9.06 -20.38 27.08
C LYS A 324 -8.89 -19.20 26.13
N GLU A 325 -7.90 -19.27 25.23
CA GLU A 325 -7.64 -18.23 24.24
C GLU A 325 -8.43 -18.47 22.95
N GLU A 326 -8.92 -19.69 22.73
CA GLU A 326 -9.71 -20.13 21.58
C GLU A 326 -11.07 -19.42 21.54
N ASP A 327 -11.82 -19.42 22.66
CA ASP A 327 -13.15 -18.82 22.77
C ASP A 327 -13.14 -17.30 22.50
N SER A 328 -12.06 -16.60 22.84
CA SER A 328 -11.91 -15.17 22.60
C SER A 328 -11.59 -14.87 21.15
N LEU A 329 -10.71 -15.66 20.55
CA LEU A 329 -10.37 -15.56 19.13
C LEU A 329 -11.59 -15.86 18.26
N GLU A 330 -12.35 -16.90 18.57
CA GLU A 330 -13.52 -17.33 17.82
C GLU A 330 -14.59 -16.22 17.78
N ARG A 331 -14.92 -15.63 18.93
CA ARG A 331 -15.86 -14.50 19.00
C ARG A 331 -15.44 -13.31 18.16
N ASP A 332 -14.16 -12.92 18.24
CA ASP A 332 -13.63 -11.78 17.50
C ASP A 332 -13.53 -12.07 16.00
N LEU A 333 -13.33 -13.34 15.60
CA LEU A 333 -13.39 -13.76 14.20
C LEU A 333 -14.84 -13.78 13.69
N ASP A 334 -15.79 -14.24 14.49
CA ASP A 334 -17.21 -14.28 14.10
C ASP A 334 -17.76 -12.89 13.82
N GLU A 335 -17.32 -11.84 14.57
CA GLU A 335 -17.67 -10.45 14.28
C GLU A 335 -17.22 -10.04 12.85
N ILE A 336 -16.00 -10.39 12.46
CA ILE A 336 -15.49 -10.07 11.12
C ILE A 336 -16.11 -10.96 10.04
N LEU A 337 -16.37 -12.24 10.36
CA LEU A 337 -17.00 -13.17 9.43
C LEU A 337 -18.48 -12.86 9.19
N ALA A 338 -19.15 -12.17 10.11
CA ALA A 338 -20.50 -11.68 9.87
C ALA A 338 -20.53 -10.61 8.75
N GLU A 339 -19.48 -9.80 8.66
CA GLU A 339 -19.32 -8.79 7.61
C GLU A 339 -18.70 -9.40 6.33
N PHE A 340 -17.73 -10.33 6.48
CA PHE A 340 -17.01 -10.96 5.36
C PHE A 340 -17.08 -12.49 5.40
N PRO A 341 -18.25 -13.11 5.13
CA PRO A 341 -18.43 -14.57 5.27
C PRO A 341 -17.49 -15.42 4.40
N TYR A 342 -17.11 -14.91 3.23
CA TYR A 342 -16.23 -15.59 2.29
C TYR A 342 -14.81 -15.80 2.82
N LEU A 343 -14.36 -15.04 3.84
CA LEU A 343 -13.04 -15.22 4.45
C LEU A 343 -12.88 -16.56 5.16
N LYS A 344 -13.97 -17.21 5.56
CA LYS A 344 -13.94 -18.56 6.13
C LYS A 344 -13.33 -19.58 5.18
N ASN A 345 -13.49 -19.38 3.87
CA ASN A 345 -12.93 -20.22 2.82
C ASN A 345 -11.49 -19.82 2.41
N HIS A 346 -10.92 -18.76 3.01
CA HIS A 346 -9.59 -18.32 2.67
C HIS A 346 -8.56 -19.40 3.04
N ARG A 347 -7.61 -19.67 2.12
CA ARG A 347 -6.58 -20.74 2.23
C ARG A 347 -5.75 -20.73 3.51
N GLN A 348 -5.64 -19.58 4.18
CA GLN A 348 -4.87 -19.42 5.42
C GLN A 348 -5.76 -19.33 6.66
N PHE A 349 -7.08 -19.42 6.53
CA PHE A 349 -8.01 -19.27 7.65
C PHE A 349 -7.72 -20.28 8.76
N GLU A 350 -7.54 -21.53 8.39
CA GLU A 350 -7.20 -22.62 9.34
C GLU A 350 -5.87 -22.36 10.06
N SER A 351 -4.87 -21.84 9.36
CA SER A 351 -3.56 -21.50 9.98
C SER A 351 -3.68 -20.29 10.90
N LEU A 352 -4.49 -19.30 10.56
CA LEU A 352 -4.76 -18.15 11.43
C LEU A 352 -5.43 -18.61 12.72
N PHE A 353 -6.45 -19.43 12.60
CA PHE A 353 -7.21 -19.94 13.74
C PHE A 353 -6.37 -20.86 14.63
N ARG A 354 -5.71 -21.89 14.06
CA ARG A 354 -5.00 -22.93 14.85
C ARG A 354 -3.57 -22.59 15.21
N SER A 355 -2.84 -21.92 14.34
CA SER A 355 -1.42 -21.63 14.55
C SER A 355 -1.18 -20.20 15.03
N ARG A 356 -2.22 -19.35 15.06
CA ARG A 356 -2.17 -17.94 15.46
C ARG A 356 -1.16 -17.14 14.66
N VAL A 357 -1.08 -17.44 13.36
CA VAL A 357 -0.21 -16.76 12.42
C VAL A 357 -0.97 -16.39 11.15
N GLY A 358 -0.55 -15.32 10.50
CA GLY A 358 -1.13 -14.88 9.23
C GLY A 358 -0.07 -14.30 8.29
N ALA A 359 -0.35 -14.30 6.98
CA ALA A 359 0.47 -13.55 6.03
C ALA A 359 -0.23 -12.24 5.65
N HIS A 360 0.56 -11.16 5.61
CA HIS A 360 0.10 -9.84 5.22
C HIS A 360 1.02 -9.27 4.13
N HIS A 361 0.53 -9.23 2.91
CA HIS A 361 1.26 -8.70 1.74
C HIS A 361 0.29 -8.29 0.63
N GLY A 362 0.78 -7.56 -0.39
CA GLY A 362 -0.03 -7.05 -1.50
C GLY A 362 -0.75 -8.12 -2.35
N GLY A 363 -0.40 -9.40 -2.23
CA GLY A 363 -1.08 -10.51 -2.91
C GLY A 363 -2.25 -11.12 -2.12
N GLN A 364 -2.68 -10.51 -1.01
CA GLN A 364 -3.84 -10.93 -0.21
C GLN A 364 -5.03 -9.99 -0.47
N LEU A 365 -6.25 -10.52 -0.31
CA LEU A 365 -7.47 -9.73 -0.34
C LEU A 365 -7.45 -8.60 0.70
N PRO A 366 -8.02 -7.43 0.39
CA PRO A 366 -8.13 -6.34 1.35
C PRO A 366 -8.80 -6.76 2.67
N ALA A 367 -9.94 -7.46 2.61
CA ALA A 367 -10.64 -7.97 3.81
C ALA A 367 -9.79 -8.97 4.61
N TRP A 368 -9.00 -9.83 3.95
CA TRP A 368 -8.06 -10.69 4.65
C TRP A 368 -6.98 -9.92 5.40
N LYS A 369 -6.43 -8.88 4.79
CA LYS A 369 -5.44 -8.00 5.44
C LYS A 369 -6.05 -7.32 6.65
N PHE A 370 -7.28 -6.80 6.51
CA PHE A 370 -8.04 -6.21 7.62
C PHE A 370 -8.22 -7.20 8.79
N MET A 371 -8.64 -8.44 8.50
CA MET A 371 -8.78 -9.51 9.51
C MET A 371 -7.46 -9.76 10.24
N VAL A 372 -6.35 -9.93 9.51
CA VAL A 372 -5.01 -10.16 10.12
C VAL A 372 -4.61 -8.97 11.01
N GLU A 373 -4.87 -7.74 10.57
CA GLU A 373 -4.58 -6.52 11.33
C GLU A 373 -5.42 -6.43 12.61
N ALA A 374 -6.72 -6.69 12.51
CA ALA A 374 -7.65 -6.69 13.65
C ALA A 374 -7.24 -7.74 14.69
N MET A 375 -6.98 -8.97 14.25
CA MET A 375 -6.54 -10.06 15.14
C MET A 375 -5.19 -9.77 15.79
N MET A 376 -4.27 -9.14 15.07
CA MET A 376 -2.97 -8.73 15.62
C MET A 376 -3.13 -7.61 16.67
N LYS A 377 -3.99 -6.62 16.43
CA LYS A 377 -4.30 -5.52 17.38
C LYS A 377 -4.95 -6.04 18.65
N LYS A 378 -5.90 -6.97 18.54
CA LYS A 378 -6.58 -7.62 19.66
C LYS A 378 -5.65 -8.59 20.44
N GLY A 379 -4.47 -8.92 19.88
CA GLY A 379 -3.45 -9.76 20.53
C GLY A 379 -3.66 -11.26 20.32
N HIS A 380 -4.48 -11.64 19.36
CA HIS A 380 -4.76 -13.05 19.05
C HIS A 380 -3.68 -13.72 18.22
N LEU A 381 -2.84 -12.96 17.50
CA LEU A 381 -1.79 -13.53 16.67
C LEU A 381 -0.43 -13.49 17.36
N ASP A 382 0.30 -14.58 17.28
CA ASP A 382 1.69 -14.70 17.72
C ASP A 382 2.65 -14.09 16.70
N ALA A 383 2.37 -14.29 15.40
CA ALA A 383 3.22 -13.78 14.33
C ALA A 383 2.45 -13.41 13.07
N VAL A 384 2.96 -12.37 12.40
CA VAL A 384 2.54 -11.99 11.04
C VAL A 384 3.75 -12.04 10.13
N PHE A 385 3.63 -12.75 8.99
CA PHE A 385 4.63 -12.80 7.94
C PHE A 385 4.31 -11.76 6.88
N ALA A 386 5.24 -10.84 6.63
CA ALA A 386 4.99 -9.68 5.81
C ALA A 386 6.15 -9.38 4.84
N THR A 387 5.84 -8.72 3.73
CA THR A 387 6.85 -8.11 2.85
C THR A 387 7.16 -6.68 3.31
N SER A 388 8.27 -6.10 2.83
CA SER A 388 8.69 -4.73 3.19
C SER A 388 7.62 -3.67 2.91
N THR A 389 6.74 -3.91 1.93
CA THR A 389 5.62 -2.99 1.58
C THR A 389 4.65 -2.78 2.75
N VAL A 390 4.55 -3.72 3.67
CA VAL A 390 3.71 -3.62 4.88
C VAL A 390 4.27 -2.62 5.90
N ALA A 391 5.57 -2.34 5.85
CA ALA A 391 6.20 -1.40 6.79
C ALA A 391 5.63 0.01 6.68
N ALA A 392 5.17 0.42 5.51
CA ALA A 392 4.77 1.80 5.19
C ALA A 392 3.25 2.08 5.25
N GLY A 393 2.38 1.17 5.61
CA GLY A 393 0.95 1.46 5.48
C GLY A 393 0.03 0.76 6.47
N VAL A 394 0.57 0.06 7.44
CA VAL A 394 -0.23 -0.80 8.33
C VAL A 394 -0.07 -0.36 9.78
N ASN A 395 -1.19 -0.30 10.50
CA ASN A 395 -1.19 0.14 11.89
C ASN A 395 -1.36 -1.04 12.87
N PHE A 396 -0.43 -2.00 12.82
CA PHE A 396 -0.33 -3.01 13.87
C PHE A 396 1.12 -3.14 14.36
N PRO A 397 1.47 -2.55 15.49
CA PRO A 397 2.79 -2.73 16.08
C PRO A 397 2.90 -4.09 16.80
N ALA A 398 4.09 -4.67 16.75
CA ALA A 398 4.44 -5.89 17.48
C ALA A 398 5.47 -5.59 18.58
N ARG A 399 5.71 -6.51 19.49
CA ARG A 399 6.84 -6.40 20.42
C ARG A 399 8.15 -6.56 19.70
N THR A 400 8.20 -7.50 18.75
CA THR A 400 9.42 -7.87 18.04
C THR A 400 9.23 -7.75 16.53
N VAL A 401 10.22 -7.21 15.84
CA VAL A 401 10.38 -7.28 14.40
C VAL A 401 11.54 -8.21 14.08
N VAL A 402 11.33 -9.18 13.20
CA VAL A 402 12.34 -10.16 12.78
C VAL A 402 12.71 -9.91 11.32
N LEU A 403 14.00 -9.72 11.04
CA LEU A 403 14.55 -9.52 9.71
C LEU A 403 15.29 -10.78 9.25
N PHE A 404 14.92 -11.30 8.09
CA PHE A 404 15.57 -12.44 7.42
C PHE A 404 16.42 -12.05 6.23
N ASN A 405 16.27 -10.83 5.75
CA ASN A 405 16.99 -10.28 4.61
C ASN A 405 17.32 -8.80 4.86
N SER A 406 18.37 -8.35 4.23
CA SER A 406 18.82 -6.95 4.24
C SER A 406 18.68 -6.28 2.88
N ASP A 407 17.84 -6.83 2.01
CA ASP A 407 17.46 -6.30 0.72
C ASP A 407 15.94 -6.10 0.63
N GLN A 408 15.49 -5.29 -0.32
CA GLN A 408 14.09 -5.04 -0.64
C GLN A 408 13.87 -5.02 -2.15
N PHE A 409 12.69 -5.43 -2.59
CA PHE A 409 12.29 -5.37 -3.98
C PHE A 409 11.70 -4.00 -4.31
N ASN A 410 12.22 -3.32 -5.34
CA ASN A 410 11.74 -2.00 -5.78
C ASN A 410 10.69 -2.03 -6.89
N GLY A 411 10.17 -3.23 -7.25
CA GLY A 411 9.30 -3.45 -8.40
C GLY A 411 10.02 -4.09 -9.58
N HIS A 412 11.33 -3.91 -9.71
CA HIS A 412 12.17 -4.43 -10.82
C HIS A 412 13.28 -5.36 -10.34
N GLU A 413 13.98 -4.98 -9.30
CA GLU A 413 15.13 -5.71 -8.77
C GLU A 413 15.22 -5.64 -7.24
N PHE A 414 16.07 -6.49 -6.67
CA PHE A 414 16.37 -6.45 -5.23
C PHE A 414 17.55 -5.53 -4.97
N LEU A 415 17.32 -4.48 -4.20
CA LEU A 415 18.32 -3.52 -3.74
C LEU A 415 18.58 -3.66 -2.23
N PRO A 416 19.79 -3.33 -1.74
CA PRO A 416 20.04 -3.24 -0.31
C PRO A 416 19.03 -2.33 0.39
N LEU A 417 18.62 -2.68 1.61
CA LEU A 417 17.75 -1.83 2.42
C LEU A 417 18.38 -0.44 2.59
N ASN A 418 17.59 0.59 2.35
CA ASN A 418 17.94 1.95 2.70
C ASN A 418 17.57 2.27 4.15
N ALA A 419 18.06 3.40 4.67
CA ALA A 419 17.84 3.77 6.07
C ALA A 419 16.35 4.04 6.34
N THR A 420 15.62 4.64 5.43
CA THR A 420 14.19 4.94 5.59
C THR A 420 13.37 3.67 5.72
N ALA A 421 13.54 2.69 4.80
CA ALA A 421 12.86 1.41 4.86
C ALA A 421 13.20 0.63 6.15
N PHE A 422 14.48 0.60 6.54
CA PHE A 422 14.92 -0.03 7.78
C PHE A 422 14.23 0.58 9.01
N HIS A 423 14.16 1.91 9.10
CA HIS A 423 13.50 2.59 10.22
C HIS A 423 11.98 2.40 10.22
N GLN A 424 11.34 2.34 9.06
CA GLN A 424 9.91 2.03 8.94
C GLN A 424 9.61 0.60 9.42
N MET A 425 10.39 -0.40 8.97
CA MET A 425 10.23 -1.80 9.40
C MET A 425 10.46 -1.93 10.90
N THR A 426 11.58 -1.44 11.40
CA THR A 426 11.92 -1.52 12.83
C THR A 426 11.07 -0.60 13.71
N GLY A 427 10.46 0.43 13.09
CA GLY A 427 9.47 1.32 13.70
C GLY A 427 8.23 0.59 14.20
N ARG A 428 7.92 -0.59 13.67
CA ARG A 428 6.80 -1.43 14.11
C ARG A 428 7.10 -2.21 15.40
N ALA A 429 8.34 -2.21 15.88
CA ALA A 429 8.71 -2.88 17.12
C ALA A 429 8.45 -2.02 18.36
N GLY A 430 7.79 -2.59 19.37
CA GLY A 430 7.44 -1.93 20.63
C GLY A 430 6.09 -1.20 20.55
N ARG A 431 5.10 -1.70 21.29
CA ARG A 431 3.72 -1.17 21.33
C ARG A 431 3.61 -0.11 22.44
N ARG A 432 3.30 1.15 22.07
CA ARG A 432 3.09 2.23 23.04
C ARG A 432 1.98 1.83 24.04
N GLY A 433 2.22 2.00 25.33
CA GLY A 433 1.27 1.63 26.39
C GLY A 433 1.19 0.12 26.73
N GLN A 434 1.81 -0.76 25.92
CA GLN A 434 1.79 -2.20 26.13
C GLN A 434 3.19 -2.79 26.42
N ASP A 435 4.22 -2.24 25.82
CA ASP A 435 5.60 -2.69 25.96
C ASP A 435 6.51 -1.60 26.53
N LYS A 436 7.36 -1.96 27.49
CA LYS A 436 8.42 -1.07 27.99
C LYS A 436 9.64 -1.04 27.07
N ILE A 437 9.80 -2.08 26.23
CA ILE A 437 10.90 -2.25 25.29
C ILE A 437 10.45 -3.05 24.08
N GLY A 438 10.88 -2.65 22.89
CA GLY A 438 10.71 -3.38 21.64
C GLY A 438 12.02 -4.00 21.17
N PHE A 439 11.94 -4.98 20.28
CA PHE A 439 13.10 -5.72 19.80
C PHE A 439 13.15 -5.76 18.27
N MET A 440 14.34 -5.54 17.72
CA MET A 440 14.66 -5.88 16.35
C MET A 440 15.59 -7.08 16.37
N LEU A 441 15.18 -8.17 15.73
CA LEU A 441 15.91 -9.41 15.70
C LEU A 441 16.42 -9.70 14.28
N ALA A 442 17.73 -9.83 14.12
CA ALA A 442 18.35 -10.27 12.88
C ALA A 442 18.59 -11.78 12.93
N PHE A 443 18.15 -12.50 11.91
CA PHE A 443 18.38 -13.92 11.72
C PHE A 443 19.36 -14.15 10.58
N PRO A 444 20.46 -14.90 10.77
CA PRO A 444 21.44 -15.12 9.73
C PRO A 444 20.89 -15.98 8.59
N GLY A 445 21.11 -15.58 7.36
CA GLY A 445 20.66 -16.27 6.16
C GLY A 445 21.40 -15.82 4.91
N LYS A 446 21.05 -16.42 3.77
CA LYS A 446 21.68 -16.15 2.48
C LYS A 446 21.62 -14.67 2.07
N PHE A 447 20.53 -13.99 2.43
CA PHE A 447 20.21 -12.62 2.03
C PHE A 447 20.35 -11.61 3.19
N MET A 448 20.98 -12.01 4.30
CA MET A 448 21.19 -11.16 5.47
C MET A 448 22.63 -10.67 5.53
N ASP A 449 22.82 -9.36 5.46
CA ASP A 449 24.07 -8.68 5.76
C ASP A 449 23.98 -8.00 7.13
N ILE A 450 24.61 -8.60 8.12
CA ILE A 450 24.61 -8.10 9.51
C ILE A 450 25.40 -6.78 9.61
N THR A 451 26.41 -6.57 8.77
CA THR A 451 27.16 -5.31 8.76
C THR A 451 26.30 -4.16 8.28
N LEU A 452 25.52 -4.38 7.21
CA LEU A 452 24.56 -3.40 6.73
C LEU A 452 23.50 -3.09 7.80
N ILE A 453 22.94 -4.09 8.48
CA ILE A 453 21.96 -3.89 9.56
C ILE A 453 22.56 -3.06 10.71
N LYS A 454 23.81 -3.33 11.10
CA LYS A 454 24.53 -2.51 12.09
C LYS A 454 24.63 -1.04 11.62
N ASP A 455 25.06 -0.81 10.38
CA ASP A 455 25.26 0.54 9.84
C ASP A 455 23.92 1.29 9.75
N LEU A 456 22.86 0.64 9.29
CA LEU A 456 21.51 1.20 9.23
C LEU A 456 20.94 1.54 10.60
N SER A 457 21.33 0.81 11.65
CA SER A 457 20.88 1.09 13.03
C SER A 457 21.34 2.44 13.55
N PHE A 458 22.40 3.01 12.99
CA PHE A 458 22.96 4.32 13.38
C PHE A 458 22.78 5.39 12.29
N LYS A 459 22.38 5.00 11.09
CA LYS A 459 22.19 5.93 9.98
C LYS A 459 20.87 6.68 10.13
N LYS A 460 20.88 8.00 9.99
CA LYS A 460 19.64 8.79 9.89
C LYS A 460 18.87 8.39 8.62
N PRO A 461 17.54 8.50 8.62
CA PRO A 461 16.74 8.27 7.42
C PRO A 461 17.22 9.08 6.22
N ASP A 462 16.92 8.58 5.03
CA ASP A 462 17.36 9.23 3.80
C ASP A 462 16.63 10.57 3.60
N LYS A 463 17.27 11.46 2.85
CA LYS A 463 16.67 12.74 2.46
C LYS A 463 15.58 12.51 1.42
N ILE A 464 14.45 13.14 1.62
CA ILE A 464 13.40 13.24 0.60
C ILE A 464 13.94 14.08 -0.56
N LYS A 465 13.84 13.51 -1.76
CA LYS A 465 14.11 14.22 -3.02
C LYS A 465 12.79 14.41 -3.75
N SER A 466 12.62 15.56 -4.38
CA SER A 466 11.47 15.77 -5.25
C SER A 466 11.39 14.67 -6.33
N ARG A 467 10.19 14.24 -6.61
CA ARG A 467 9.84 13.28 -7.66
C ARG A 467 8.98 13.92 -8.74
N ILE A 468 8.84 15.25 -8.72
CA ILE A 468 8.06 15.96 -9.72
C ILE A 468 8.60 15.64 -11.10
N ARG A 469 7.71 15.29 -11.98
CA ARG A 469 7.95 15.00 -13.39
C ARG A 469 6.71 15.41 -14.16
N ASN A 470 6.90 15.81 -15.40
CA ASN A 470 5.78 16.08 -16.28
C ASN A 470 5.18 14.78 -16.79
N ASP A 471 3.88 14.71 -16.82
CA ASP A 471 3.11 13.73 -17.57
C ASP A 471 1.92 14.41 -18.27
N PHE A 472 1.30 13.73 -19.21
CA PHE A 472 0.22 14.30 -20.00
C PHE A 472 -1.01 14.67 -19.18
N SER A 473 -1.33 13.88 -18.14
CA SER A 473 -2.48 14.16 -17.26
C SER A 473 -2.26 15.45 -16.48
N MET A 474 -1.08 15.61 -15.87
CA MET A 474 -0.70 16.82 -15.14
C MET A 474 -0.75 18.06 -16.04
N ILE A 475 -0.14 17.99 -17.22
CA ILE A 475 -0.05 19.15 -18.12
C ILE A 475 -1.42 19.57 -18.63
N LEU A 476 -2.27 18.63 -19.04
CA LEU A 476 -3.63 18.92 -19.46
C LEU A 476 -4.45 19.58 -18.33
N ASN A 477 -4.31 19.09 -17.08
CA ASN A 477 -4.99 19.70 -15.93
C ASN A 477 -4.46 21.10 -15.61
N LEU A 478 -3.17 21.34 -15.76
CA LEU A 478 -2.59 22.67 -15.57
C LEU A 478 -3.08 23.66 -16.64
N LEU A 479 -3.13 23.23 -17.88
CA LEU A 479 -3.60 24.07 -19.00
C LEU A 479 -5.10 24.42 -18.93
N LEU A 480 -5.91 23.68 -18.14
CA LEU A 480 -7.29 24.09 -17.83
C LEU A 480 -7.37 25.43 -17.11
N SER A 481 -6.40 25.73 -16.25
CA SER A 481 -6.47 26.87 -15.32
C SER A 481 -5.33 27.87 -15.49
N HIS A 482 -4.29 27.51 -16.24
CA HIS A 482 -3.06 28.32 -16.37
C HIS A 482 -2.59 28.40 -17.81
N ARG A 483 -2.00 29.55 -18.16
CA ARG A 483 -1.26 29.71 -19.42
C ARG A 483 0.10 29.03 -19.32
N PRO A 484 0.71 28.62 -20.47
CA PRO A 484 2.03 27.98 -20.44
C PRO A 484 3.12 28.74 -19.69
N GLY A 485 3.10 30.08 -19.71
CA GLY A 485 4.02 30.95 -18.96
C GLY A 485 3.85 30.80 -17.44
N GLU A 486 2.61 30.77 -16.97
CA GLU A 486 2.30 30.61 -15.53
C GLU A 486 2.67 29.21 -15.01
N ILE A 487 2.58 28.19 -15.87
CA ILE A 487 3.01 26.83 -15.53
C ILE A 487 4.53 26.77 -15.31
N LYS A 488 5.31 27.52 -16.09
CA LYS A 488 6.77 27.64 -15.88
C LYS A 488 7.08 28.21 -14.48
N ASP A 489 6.34 29.21 -14.04
CA ASP A 489 6.48 29.79 -12.70
C ASP A 489 6.16 28.78 -11.59
N ILE A 490 5.20 27.86 -11.85
CA ILE A 490 4.87 26.77 -10.93
C ILE A 490 6.05 25.81 -10.78
N PHE A 491 6.68 25.40 -11.89
CA PHE A 491 7.85 24.53 -11.85
C PHE A 491 9.06 25.20 -11.18
N GLU A 492 9.23 26.50 -11.37
CA GLU A 492 10.26 27.25 -10.65
C GLU A 492 10.10 27.25 -9.13
N ARG A 493 8.87 27.12 -8.64
CA ARG A 493 8.55 27.01 -7.20
C ARG A 493 8.60 25.59 -6.67
N SER A 494 8.83 24.58 -7.49
CA SER A 494 8.87 23.16 -7.10
C SER A 494 10.00 22.87 -6.08
N LEU A 495 9.84 21.80 -5.30
CA LEU A 495 10.89 21.29 -4.41
C LEU A 495 12.12 20.86 -5.21
N ALA A 496 11.92 20.31 -6.43
CA ALA A 496 13.02 19.96 -7.32
C ALA A 496 13.92 21.16 -7.60
N ASN A 497 13.33 22.29 -7.97
CA ASN A 497 14.08 23.53 -8.22
C ASN A 497 14.70 24.08 -6.92
N TYR A 498 13.96 24.02 -5.82
CA TYR A 498 14.48 24.46 -4.52
C TYR A 498 15.72 23.65 -4.08
N GLN A 499 15.68 22.32 -4.27
CA GLN A 499 16.80 21.43 -3.92
C GLN A 499 18.00 21.59 -4.85
N ASP A 500 17.77 22.05 -6.08
CA ASP A 500 18.76 22.05 -7.14
C ASP A 500 19.25 23.44 -7.56
N ARG A 501 18.99 24.46 -6.74
CA ARG A 501 19.43 25.88 -6.99
C ARG A 501 20.89 26.03 -7.41
N LYS A 502 21.74 25.01 -7.17
CA LYS A 502 23.15 24.97 -7.60
C LYS A 502 23.38 24.23 -8.92
N LYS A 503 22.41 23.48 -9.47
CA LYS A 503 22.63 22.51 -10.54
C LYS A 503 21.75 22.63 -11.80
N LYS A 504 20.91 23.66 -11.95
CA LYS A 504 20.10 23.95 -13.17
C LYS A 504 19.01 22.93 -13.54
N LYS A 505 18.53 22.09 -12.62
CA LYS A 505 17.46 21.10 -12.92
C LYS A 505 16.08 21.71 -13.23
N SER A 506 15.81 22.94 -12.80
CA SER A 506 14.58 23.64 -13.21
C SER A 506 14.48 23.77 -14.73
N LEU A 507 15.60 23.98 -15.43
CA LEU A 507 15.65 24.03 -16.87
C LEU A 507 15.23 22.70 -17.51
N ASP A 508 15.50 21.57 -16.87
CA ASP A 508 15.12 20.25 -17.38
C ASP A 508 13.61 20.02 -17.27
N LEU A 509 12.97 20.44 -16.16
CA LEU A 509 11.51 20.35 -15.99
C LEU A 509 10.78 21.25 -16.99
N ILE A 510 11.26 22.47 -17.20
CA ILE A 510 10.65 23.39 -18.16
C ILE A 510 10.81 22.88 -19.58
N ARG A 511 11.98 22.38 -19.98
CA ARG A 511 12.20 21.77 -21.30
C ARG A 511 11.33 20.53 -21.51
N ASP A 512 11.18 19.73 -20.48
CA ASP A 512 10.33 18.54 -20.54
C ASP A 512 8.85 18.93 -20.65
N PHE A 513 8.41 19.98 -19.96
CA PHE A 513 7.08 20.57 -20.14
C PHE A 513 6.88 21.08 -21.57
N GLU A 514 7.82 21.86 -22.11
CA GLU A 514 7.76 22.37 -23.48
C GLU A 514 7.64 21.23 -24.49
N ARG A 515 8.43 20.17 -24.32
CA ARG A 515 8.36 18.98 -25.18
C ARG A 515 6.98 18.30 -25.13
N HIS A 516 6.37 18.20 -23.93
CA HIS A 516 5.02 17.63 -23.80
C HIS A 516 3.97 18.56 -24.44
N LEU A 517 4.11 19.87 -24.24
CA LEU A 517 3.23 20.88 -24.83
C LEU A 517 3.28 20.81 -26.36
N ASP A 518 4.47 20.79 -26.95
CA ASP A 518 4.67 20.65 -28.40
C ASP A 518 4.01 19.37 -28.94
N PHE A 519 4.13 18.25 -28.20
CA PHE A 519 3.48 17.02 -28.58
C PHE A 519 1.95 17.12 -28.51
N LEU A 520 1.39 17.74 -27.45
CA LEU A 520 -0.06 17.97 -27.33
C LEU A 520 -0.60 18.89 -28.42
N ILE A 521 0.18 19.89 -28.84
CA ILE A 521 -0.16 20.75 -29.99
C ILE A 521 -0.19 19.93 -31.29
N ALA A 522 0.85 19.14 -31.53
CA ALA A 522 0.95 18.28 -32.71
C ALA A 522 -0.18 17.25 -32.83
N GLU A 523 -0.67 16.73 -31.68
CA GLU A 523 -1.76 15.76 -31.63
C GLU A 523 -3.15 16.39 -31.53
N GLY A 524 -3.25 17.74 -31.53
CA GLY A 524 -4.51 18.47 -31.54
C GLY A 524 -5.26 18.53 -30.21
N PHE A 525 -4.59 18.30 -29.10
CA PHE A 525 -5.14 18.50 -27.74
C PHE A 525 -4.99 19.94 -27.26
N VAL A 526 -4.02 20.66 -27.81
CA VAL A 526 -3.70 22.06 -27.46
C VAL A 526 -3.56 22.85 -28.74
N THR A 527 -4.01 24.11 -28.73
CA THR A 527 -3.84 25.06 -29.85
C THR A 527 -2.41 25.57 -29.92
N SER A 528 -2.00 26.17 -31.04
CA SER A 528 -0.68 26.81 -31.18
C SER A 528 -0.40 27.89 -30.15
N ASP A 529 -1.46 28.53 -29.61
CA ASP A 529 -1.36 29.58 -28.60
C ASP A 529 -1.32 29.03 -27.16
N GLY A 530 -1.32 27.69 -27.00
CA GLY A 530 -1.21 27.02 -25.73
C GLY A 530 -2.52 26.86 -24.94
N TYR A 531 -3.68 27.04 -25.59
CA TYR A 531 -4.97 26.74 -24.96
C TYR A 531 -5.43 25.32 -25.29
N LEU A 532 -6.21 24.73 -24.39
CA LEU A 532 -6.83 23.45 -24.71
C LEU A 532 -7.81 23.57 -25.86
N THR A 533 -7.82 22.56 -26.74
CA THR A 533 -8.90 22.38 -27.71
C THR A 533 -10.10 21.72 -27.00
N GLU A 534 -11.27 21.65 -27.65
CA GLU A 534 -12.42 20.91 -27.14
C GLU A 534 -12.00 19.45 -26.71
N VAL A 535 -11.19 18.81 -27.56
CA VAL A 535 -10.63 17.49 -27.25
C VAL A 535 -9.71 17.53 -26.03
N GLY A 536 -8.88 18.58 -25.94
CA GLY A 536 -8.00 18.78 -24.77
C GLY A 536 -8.78 19.00 -23.48
N GLU A 537 -9.85 19.78 -23.51
CA GLU A 537 -10.68 20.09 -22.35
C GLU A 537 -11.31 18.83 -21.75
N TRP A 538 -12.04 18.03 -22.51
CA TRP A 538 -12.61 16.82 -21.96
C TRP A 538 -11.55 15.75 -21.66
N THR A 539 -10.44 15.69 -22.40
CA THR A 539 -9.32 14.77 -22.08
C THR A 539 -8.67 15.10 -20.74
N SER A 540 -8.61 16.38 -20.37
CA SER A 540 -8.05 16.80 -19.07
C SER A 540 -8.86 16.28 -17.87
N GLN A 541 -10.16 15.98 -18.07
CA GLN A 541 -11.00 15.35 -17.05
C GLN A 541 -10.63 13.88 -16.83
N LEU A 542 -9.97 13.24 -17.81
CA LEU A 542 -9.43 11.89 -17.70
C LEU A 542 -8.11 11.91 -16.89
N ARG A 543 -8.22 11.97 -15.58
CA ARG A 543 -7.06 12.00 -14.66
C ARG A 543 -6.48 10.61 -14.46
N LEU A 544 -5.92 10.04 -15.53
CA LEU A 544 -5.49 8.67 -15.70
C LEU A 544 -4.00 8.60 -16.04
N ASP A 545 -3.41 7.42 -15.92
CA ASP A 545 -2.01 7.20 -16.31
C ASP A 545 -1.80 7.33 -17.83
N GLN A 546 -2.82 6.99 -18.62
CA GLN A 546 -2.75 6.98 -20.10
C GLN A 546 -3.93 7.75 -20.73
N PRO A 547 -4.11 9.06 -20.40
CA PRO A 547 -5.27 9.83 -20.82
C PRO A 547 -5.38 9.95 -22.34
N LEU A 548 -4.26 10.14 -23.04
CA LEU A 548 -4.26 10.33 -24.50
C LEU A 548 -4.70 9.07 -25.26
N LEU A 549 -4.34 7.87 -24.76
CA LEU A 549 -4.76 6.62 -25.41
C LEU A 549 -6.24 6.36 -25.25
N ILE A 550 -6.79 6.64 -24.08
CA ILE A 550 -8.24 6.54 -23.82
C ILE A 550 -8.99 7.59 -24.64
N ALA A 551 -8.49 8.83 -24.68
CA ALA A 551 -9.05 9.88 -25.51
C ALA A 551 -9.05 9.51 -27.00
N GLU A 552 -7.97 8.91 -27.49
CA GLU A 552 -7.89 8.44 -28.88
C GLU A 552 -8.93 7.35 -29.18
N CYS A 553 -9.19 6.45 -28.21
CA CYS A 553 -10.25 5.44 -28.35
C CYS A 553 -11.65 6.05 -28.38
N ILE A 554 -11.93 7.05 -27.53
CA ILE A 554 -13.22 7.74 -27.47
C ILE A 554 -13.42 8.51 -28.79
N ARG A 555 -12.45 9.32 -29.22
CA ARG A 555 -12.49 10.14 -30.41
C ARG A 555 -12.75 9.35 -31.71
N ASN A 556 -12.24 8.13 -31.77
CA ASN A 556 -12.36 7.26 -32.93
C ASN A 556 -13.42 6.15 -32.77
N GLY A 557 -14.28 6.19 -31.77
CA GLY A 557 -15.33 5.19 -31.55
C GLY A 557 -14.78 3.77 -31.41
N ALA A 558 -13.60 3.61 -30.77
CA ALA A 558 -12.96 2.30 -30.66
C ALA A 558 -13.50 1.45 -29.51
N PHE A 559 -14.11 2.08 -28.52
CA PHE A 559 -14.74 1.38 -27.40
C PHE A 559 -16.06 0.72 -27.79
N PRO A 560 -16.50 -0.32 -27.06
CA PRO A 560 -17.86 -0.86 -27.19
C PRO A 560 -18.93 0.20 -26.90
N GLU A 561 -20.04 0.16 -27.63
CA GLU A 561 -21.12 1.15 -27.54
C GLU A 561 -22.35 0.66 -26.76
N ASP A 562 -22.53 -0.67 -26.64
CA ASP A 562 -23.73 -1.33 -26.14
C ASP A 562 -23.49 -2.46 -25.11
N ASP A 563 -22.24 -2.72 -24.73
CA ASP A 563 -21.88 -3.83 -23.81
C ASP A 563 -20.97 -3.27 -22.71
N GLU A 564 -21.55 -3.00 -21.53
CA GLU A 564 -20.84 -2.47 -20.38
C GLU A 564 -19.78 -3.43 -19.82
N THR A 565 -20.02 -4.75 -19.94
CA THR A 565 -19.07 -5.77 -19.48
C THR A 565 -17.86 -5.82 -20.40
N LEU A 566 -18.08 -5.65 -21.69
CA LEU A 566 -17.03 -5.58 -22.69
C LEU A 566 -16.24 -4.28 -22.59
N LEU A 567 -16.91 -3.14 -22.32
CA LEU A 567 -16.23 -1.86 -22.08
C LEU A 567 -15.31 -1.97 -20.85
N ALA A 568 -15.80 -2.49 -19.71
CA ALA A 568 -14.98 -2.68 -18.52
C ALA A 568 -13.76 -3.59 -18.80
N ALA A 569 -13.96 -4.65 -19.54
CA ALA A 569 -12.90 -5.57 -19.95
C ALA A 569 -11.82 -4.88 -20.80
N ILE A 570 -12.23 -4.03 -21.74
CA ILE A 570 -11.28 -3.32 -22.62
C ILE A 570 -10.57 -2.17 -21.89
N VAL A 571 -11.24 -1.46 -21.00
CA VAL A 571 -10.61 -0.42 -20.17
C VAL A 571 -9.52 -1.01 -19.27
N ALA A 572 -9.66 -2.26 -18.84
CA ALA A 572 -8.67 -2.94 -18.01
C ALA A 572 -7.27 -3.07 -18.64
N ILE A 573 -7.14 -3.03 -19.97
CA ILE A 573 -5.82 -3.12 -20.62
C ILE A 573 -4.94 -1.88 -20.37
N PHE A 574 -5.55 -0.73 -20.07
CA PHE A 574 -4.84 0.54 -19.85
C PHE A 574 -4.33 0.73 -18.42
N VAL A 575 -4.76 -0.11 -17.47
CA VAL A 575 -4.39 0.05 -16.05
C VAL A 575 -3.27 -0.87 -15.61
N TYR A 576 -2.79 -1.76 -16.48
CA TYR A 576 -1.76 -2.74 -16.13
C TYR A 576 -0.39 -2.31 -16.63
N ASP A 577 0.55 -2.11 -15.70
CA ASP A 577 1.89 -1.58 -15.95
C ASP A 577 3.03 -2.61 -15.78
N ARG A 578 2.70 -3.85 -15.37
CA ARG A 578 3.70 -4.90 -15.13
C ARG A 578 3.94 -5.77 -16.37
N ASN A 579 5.20 -6.17 -16.60
CA ASN A 579 5.58 -7.06 -17.69
C ASN A 579 5.23 -8.54 -17.46
N GLN A 580 4.14 -8.83 -16.74
CA GLN A 580 3.69 -10.20 -16.56
C GLN A 580 2.81 -10.62 -17.75
N GLU A 581 3.35 -11.41 -18.64
CA GLU A 581 2.57 -12.03 -19.73
C GLU A 581 1.91 -13.31 -19.23
N ILE A 582 0.58 -13.31 -19.21
CA ILE A 582 -0.22 -14.53 -18.99
C ILE A 582 -0.64 -15.04 -20.36
N THR A 583 -0.10 -16.20 -20.76
CA THR A 583 -0.46 -16.83 -22.03
C THR A 583 -1.77 -17.57 -21.90
N ILE A 584 -2.81 -17.09 -22.60
CA ILE A 584 -4.12 -17.76 -22.64
C ILE A 584 -4.34 -18.38 -24.03
N PRO A 585 -4.77 -19.65 -24.11
CA PRO A 585 -5.07 -20.27 -25.38
C PRO A 585 -6.22 -19.52 -26.09
N LYS A 586 -6.00 -18.98 -27.28
CA LYS A 586 -6.95 -18.18 -28.06
C LYS A 586 -8.33 -18.86 -28.24
N LYS A 587 -8.37 -20.19 -28.37
CA LYS A 587 -9.61 -20.98 -28.52
C LYS A 587 -10.57 -20.91 -27.32
N LYS A 588 -10.13 -20.39 -26.18
CA LYS A 588 -10.94 -20.27 -24.93
C LYS A 588 -11.46 -18.87 -24.67
N VAL A 589 -11.21 -17.93 -25.57
CA VAL A 589 -11.61 -16.53 -25.40
C VAL A 589 -12.77 -16.20 -26.32
N PRO A 590 -13.85 -15.57 -25.83
CA PRO A 590 -14.96 -15.13 -26.69
C PRO A 590 -14.46 -14.20 -27.82
N GLU A 591 -14.98 -14.43 -29.02
CA GLU A 591 -14.56 -13.68 -30.22
C GLU A 591 -14.77 -12.18 -30.06
N LYS A 592 -15.87 -11.75 -29.42
CA LYS A 592 -16.18 -10.33 -29.22
C LYS A 592 -15.09 -9.59 -28.43
N ILE A 593 -14.45 -10.20 -27.43
CA ILE A 593 -13.34 -9.57 -26.68
C ILE A 593 -12.12 -9.44 -27.59
N GLN A 594 -11.83 -10.46 -28.41
CA GLN A 594 -10.70 -10.41 -29.34
C GLN A 594 -10.88 -9.30 -30.37
N LEU A 595 -12.10 -9.18 -30.94
CA LEU A 595 -12.41 -8.14 -31.90
C LEU A 595 -12.31 -6.74 -31.30
N ALA A 596 -12.90 -6.53 -30.12
CA ALA A 596 -12.83 -5.24 -29.40
C ALA A 596 -11.37 -4.87 -29.05
N TYR A 597 -10.58 -5.82 -28.54
CA TYR A 597 -9.16 -5.60 -28.27
C TYR A 597 -8.39 -5.20 -29.55
N VAL A 598 -8.58 -5.95 -30.64
CA VAL A 598 -7.93 -5.65 -31.92
C VAL A 598 -8.33 -4.28 -32.44
N LYS A 599 -9.60 -3.87 -32.32
CA LYS A 599 -10.10 -2.55 -32.71
C LYS A 599 -9.35 -1.45 -31.94
N VAL A 600 -9.27 -1.57 -30.62
CA VAL A 600 -8.55 -0.63 -29.75
C VAL A 600 -7.06 -0.58 -30.07
N ILE A 601 -6.38 -1.73 -30.18
CA ILE A 601 -4.94 -1.75 -30.49
C ILE A 601 -4.64 -1.11 -31.84
N LYS A 602 -5.48 -1.36 -32.87
CA LYS A 602 -5.32 -0.70 -34.17
C LYS A 602 -5.46 0.80 -34.06
N THR A 603 -6.42 1.30 -33.27
CA THR A 603 -6.69 2.72 -33.08
C THR A 603 -5.52 3.41 -32.35
N VAL A 604 -5.01 2.84 -31.25
CA VAL A 604 -3.97 3.50 -30.46
C VAL A 604 -2.56 3.30 -31.00
N THR A 605 -2.30 2.31 -31.85
CA THR A 605 -0.96 2.00 -32.38
C THR A 605 -0.29 3.19 -33.10
N PRO A 606 -0.97 4.00 -33.94
CA PRO A 606 -0.36 5.16 -34.56
C PRO A 606 0.14 6.19 -33.53
N LEU A 607 -0.68 6.50 -32.51
CA LEU A 607 -0.33 7.41 -31.43
C LEU A 607 0.84 6.87 -30.59
N LEU A 608 0.80 5.59 -30.21
CA LEU A 608 1.90 4.93 -29.51
C LEU A 608 3.24 5.02 -30.27
N LYS A 609 3.21 4.88 -31.60
CA LYS A 609 4.40 5.03 -32.43
C LYS A 609 4.93 6.47 -32.41
N ARG A 610 4.06 7.48 -32.46
CA ARG A 610 4.43 8.89 -32.37
C ARG A 610 4.97 9.23 -30.97
N MET A 611 4.32 8.79 -29.90
CA MET A 611 4.81 8.92 -28.52
C MET A 611 6.20 8.33 -28.37
N LYS A 612 6.42 7.11 -28.85
CA LYS A 612 7.72 6.45 -28.78
C LYS A 612 8.82 7.19 -29.57
N ARG A 613 8.49 7.73 -30.76
CA ARG A 613 9.43 8.55 -31.55
C ARG A 613 9.78 9.85 -30.85
N ALA A 614 8.83 10.45 -30.15
CA ALA A 614 9.04 11.63 -29.32
C ALA A 614 9.76 11.33 -27.98
N GLY A 615 10.14 10.07 -27.73
CA GLY A 615 10.90 9.67 -26.55
C GLY A 615 10.06 9.43 -25.30
N TYR A 616 8.72 9.30 -25.42
CA TYR A 616 7.86 8.97 -24.29
C TYR A 616 7.83 7.47 -24.00
N HIS A 617 7.85 7.14 -22.73
CA HIS A 617 7.62 5.78 -22.30
C HIS A 617 6.13 5.45 -22.45
N THR A 618 5.82 4.30 -23.02
CA THR A 618 4.46 3.78 -23.16
C THR A 618 4.37 2.43 -22.44
N ALA A 619 3.40 2.32 -21.52
CA ALA A 619 3.14 1.04 -20.88
C ALA A 619 2.61 0.01 -21.90
N PRO A 620 2.92 -1.28 -21.73
CA PRO A 620 2.34 -2.33 -22.56
C PRO A 620 0.83 -2.40 -22.36
N LEU A 621 0.10 -2.79 -23.40
CA LEU A 621 -1.34 -3.03 -23.37
C LEU A 621 -1.60 -4.53 -23.50
N PRO A 622 -1.45 -5.32 -22.42
CA PRO A 622 -1.60 -6.77 -22.47
C PRO A 622 -3.07 -7.19 -22.63
N PHE A 623 -3.28 -8.32 -23.26
CA PHE A 623 -4.63 -8.83 -23.53
C PHE A 623 -5.29 -9.49 -22.33
N TRP A 624 -4.52 -10.14 -21.45
CA TRP A 624 -5.05 -10.95 -20.35
C TRP A 624 -5.93 -10.19 -19.33
N PRO A 625 -5.70 -8.87 -19.01
CA PRO A 625 -6.58 -8.14 -18.09
C PRO A 625 -8.02 -8.06 -18.61
N SER A 626 -8.20 -7.93 -19.93
CA SER A 626 -9.53 -7.88 -20.52
C SER A 626 -10.30 -9.18 -20.28
N ILE A 627 -9.63 -10.33 -20.32
CA ILE A 627 -10.27 -11.64 -20.05
C ILE A 627 -10.63 -11.78 -18.58
N ALA A 628 -9.73 -11.33 -17.69
CA ALA A 628 -9.97 -11.38 -16.25
C ALA A 628 -11.18 -10.54 -15.83
N ILE A 629 -11.22 -9.29 -16.30
CA ILE A 629 -12.32 -8.37 -15.98
C ILE A 629 -13.61 -8.80 -16.67
N TYR A 630 -13.55 -9.32 -17.91
CA TYR A 630 -14.75 -9.82 -18.60
C TYR A 630 -15.38 -11.00 -17.88
N ASP A 631 -14.57 -12.02 -17.54
CA ASP A 631 -15.06 -13.17 -16.77
C ASP A 631 -15.65 -12.73 -15.42
N TRP A 632 -15.06 -11.75 -14.78
CA TRP A 632 -15.53 -11.18 -13.53
C TRP A 632 -16.85 -10.41 -13.70
N ALA A 633 -16.93 -9.51 -14.66
CA ALA A 633 -18.12 -8.69 -14.95
C ALA A 633 -19.35 -9.55 -15.33
N LEU A 634 -19.15 -10.73 -15.92
CA LEU A 634 -20.21 -11.71 -16.20
C LEU A 634 -20.75 -12.44 -14.95
N GLY A 635 -20.29 -12.11 -13.74
CA GLY A 635 -20.76 -12.74 -12.51
C GLY A 635 -20.06 -14.05 -12.14
N ASN A 636 -18.97 -14.44 -12.81
CA ASN A 636 -18.22 -15.65 -12.43
C ASN A 636 -17.62 -15.49 -11.02
N GLU A 637 -17.48 -16.61 -10.31
CA GLU A 637 -16.90 -16.63 -8.96
C GLU A 637 -15.45 -16.21 -8.93
N TRP A 638 -15.04 -15.53 -7.85
CA TRP A 638 -13.67 -15.06 -7.62
C TRP A 638 -12.61 -16.14 -7.83
N GLU A 639 -12.78 -17.27 -7.17
CA GLU A 639 -11.86 -18.39 -7.26
C GLU A 639 -11.74 -18.99 -8.66
N ARG A 640 -12.83 -18.99 -9.42
CA ARG A 640 -12.82 -19.47 -10.79
C ARG A 640 -11.96 -18.60 -11.68
N VAL A 641 -12.06 -17.27 -11.56
CA VAL A 641 -11.28 -16.31 -12.35
C VAL A 641 -9.80 -16.37 -11.95
N THR A 642 -9.50 -16.29 -10.65
CA THR A 642 -8.12 -16.28 -10.15
C THR A 642 -7.37 -17.58 -10.43
N LYS A 643 -8.03 -18.73 -10.26
CA LYS A 643 -7.44 -20.06 -10.57
C LYS A 643 -7.25 -20.27 -12.08
N LYS A 644 -8.20 -19.84 -12.91
CA LYS A 644 -8.12 -19.96 -14.38
C LYS A 644 -6.90 -19.22 -14.93
N LEU A 645 -6.59 -18.06 -14.39
CA LEU A 645 -5.53 -17.17 -14.87
C LEU A 645 -4.27 -17.23 -14.01
N MET A 646 -4.27 -18.01 -12.92
CA MET A 646 -3.17 -18.10 -11.95
C MET A 646 -2.75 -16.74 -11.40
N ILE A 647 -3.72 -15.85 -11.13
CA ILE A 647 -3.49 -14.52 -10.58
C ILE A 647 -3.65 -14.58 -9.06
N ALA A 648 -2.81 -13.86 -8.34
CA ALA A 648 -2.97 -13.70 -6.89
C ALA A 648 -4.18 -12.82 -6.56
N ASP A 649 -4.91 -13.16 -5.48
CA ASP A 649 -6.14 -12.45 -5.09
C ASP A 649 -5.97 -10.94 -4.98
N GLY A 650 -4.87 -10.47 -4.37
CA GLY A 650 -4.59 -9.04 -4.23
C GLY A 650 -4.18 -8.35 -5.55
N ASP A 651 -3.56 -9.06 -6.50
CA ASP A 651 -3.25 -8.51 -7.82
C ASP A 651 -4.53 -8.38 -8.66
N PHE A 652 -5.45 -9.33 -8.53
CA PHE A 652 -6.76 -9.26 -9.17
C PHE A 652 -7.63 -8.16 -8.56
N ALA A 653 -7.66 -8.04 -7.22
CA ALA A 653 -8.35 -6.96 -6.54
C ALA A 653 -7.81 -5.58 -6.98
N MET A 654 -6.50 -5.43 -7.11
CA MET A 654 -5.88 -4.20 -7.61
C MET A 654 -6.27 -3.90 -9.07
N LEU A 655 -6.31 -4.91 -9.93
CA LEU A 655 -6.75 -4.76 -11.32
C LEU A 655 -8.20 -4.26 -11.37
N ILE A 656 -9.11 -4.85 -10.60
CA ILE A 656 -10.52 -4.42 -10.52
C ILE A 656 -10.61 -2.97 -10.03
N SER A 657 -9.94 -2.63 -8.93
CA SER A 657 -9.99 -1.27 -8.37
C SER A 657 -9.49 -0.22 -9.36
N ARG A 658 -8.35 -0.44 -10.01
CA ARG A 658 -7.81 0.50 -11.02
C ARG A 658 -8.70 0.59 -12.26
N THR A 659 -9.31 -0.52 -12.68
CA THR A 659 -10.28 -0.51 -13.79
C THR A 659 -11.53 0.28 -13.40
N ALA A 660 -12.03 0.11 -12.18
CA ALA A 660 -13.17 0.88 -11.67
C ALA A 660 -12.83 2.39 -11.57
N ASP A 661 -11.62 2.74 -11.14
CA ASP A 661 -11.15 4.12 -11.12
C ASP A 661 -11.13 4.72 -12.55
N ASN A 662 -10.63 3.97 -13.55
CA ASN A 662 -10.63 4.43 -14.96
C ASN A 662 -12.06 4.59 -15.50
N LEU A 663 -12.95 3.62 -15.24
CA LEU A 663 -14.35 3.71 -15.64
C LEU A 663 -15.05 4.89 -14.97
N ASN A 664 -14.72 5.17 -13.70
CA ASN A 664 -15.24 6.32 -12.98
C ASN A 664 -14.79 7.66 -13.62
N GLN A 665 -13.56 7.76 -14.10
CA GLN A 665 -13.10 8.94 -14.85
C GLN A 665 -13.80 9.06 -16.21
N ILE A 666 -14.01 7.97 -16.94
CA ILE A 666 -14.76 7.98 -18.20
C ILE A 666 -16.23 8.38 -17.93
N SER A 667 -16.83 7.91 -16.83
CA SER A 667 -18.20 8.28 -16.46
C SER A 667 -18.37 9.76 -16.09
N SER A 668 -17.28 10.47 -15.79
CA SER A 668 -17.33 11.92 -15.56
C SER A 668 -17.54 12.75 -16.85
N LEU A 669 -17.39 12.15 -18.02
CA LEU A 669 -17.57 12.81 -19.33
C LEU A 669 -19.04 12.94 -19.77
N LYS A 670 -19.99 12.97 -18.85
CA LYS A 670 -21.43 12.97 -19.13
C LYS A 670 -21.89 14.15 -20.00
N ASP A 671 -21.24 15.29 -19.86
CA ASP A 671 -21.61 16.53 -20.57
C ASP A 671 -21.10 16.54 -22.02
N THR A 672 -20.03 15.81 -22.32
CA THR A 672 -19.41 15.75 -23.66
C THR A 672 -19.66 14.42 -24.38
N HIS A 673 -19.70 13.30 -23.65
CA HIS A 673 -19.84 11.96 -24.17
C HIS A 673 -20.84 11.13 -23.34
N PRO A 674 -22.14 11.47 -23.35
CA PRO A 674 -23.14 10.88 -22.44
C PRO A 674 -23.28 9.37 -22.59
N GLU A 675 -23.22 8.82 -23.80
CA GLU A 675 -23.42 7.39 -24.06
C GLU A 675 -22.33 6.55 -23.42
N ILE A 676 -21.06 6.85 -23.69
CA ILE A 676 -19.94 6.13 -23.09
C ILE A 676 -19.85 6.36 -21.57
N SER A 677 -20.24 7.55 -21.10
CA SER A 677 -20.28 7.88 -19.67
C SER A 677 -21.27 6.97 -18.93
N GLU A 678 -22.49 6.80 -19.45
CA GLU A 678 -23.48 5.90 -18.87
C GLU A 678 -23.01 4.45 -18.92
N LEU A 679 -22.47 4.00 -20.05
CA LEU A 679 -21.94 2.65 -20.21
C LEU A 679 -20.78 2.37 -19.24
N ALA A 680 -19.87 3.34 -19.04
CA ALA A 680 -18.77 3.23 -18.09
C ALA A 680 -19.27 3.14 -16.64
N SER A 681 -20.31 3.89 -16.29
CA SER A 681 -20.95 3.81 -14.98
C SER A 681 -21.55 2.41 -14.73
N LYS A 682 -22.25 1.84 -15.70
CA LYS A 682 -22.78 0.47 -15.65
C LYS A 682 -21.65 -0.56 -15.53
N GLY A 683 -20.59 -0.41 -16.34
CA GLY A 683 -19.41 -1.28 -16.30
C GLY A 683 -18.68 -1.26 -14.96
N LYS A 684 -18.56 -0.06 -14.35
CA LYS A 684 -18.00 0.10 -12.99
C LYS A 684 -18.82 -0.71 -11.98
N ASN A 685 -20.14 -0.57 -11.99
CA ASN A 685 -21.02 -1.28 -11.07
C ASN A 685 -20.98 -2.81 -11.27
N ALA A 686 -20.81 -3.28 -12.50
CA ALA A 686 -20.69 -4.70 -12.80
C ALA A 686 -19.43 -5.35 -12.21
N ILE A 687 -18.33 -4.59 -12.06
CA ILE A 687 -17.09 -5.12 -11.51
C ILE A 687 -16.90 -4.85 -10.00
N LEU A 688 -17.58 -3.85 -9.44
CA LEU A 688 -17.58 -3.56 -8.02
C LEU A 688 -18.67 -4.40 -7.34
N ARG A 689 -18.32 -5.60 -6.94
CA ARG A 689 -19.16 -6.55 -6.19
C ARG A 689 -18.29 -7.33 -5.20
N GLU A 690 -18.86 -8.06 -4.25
CA GLU A 690 -18.11 -8.92 -3.34
C GLU A 690 -17.05 -9.78 -4.08
N PRO A 691 -15.82 -9.89 -3.57
CA PRO A 691 -15.27 -9.37 -2.30
C PRO A 691 -14.60 -7.98 -2.42
N MET A 692 -14.99 -7.15 -3.40
CA MET A 692 -14.38 -5.83 -3.66
C MET A 692 -15.10 -4.68 -2.95
N ILE A 693 -16.36 -4.85 -2.62
CA ILE A 693 -17.13 -3.86 -1.84
C ILE A 693 -16.92 -4.16 -0.35
N PHE A 694 -16.61 -3.12 0.41
CA PHE A 694 -16.68 -3.08 1.86
C PHE A 694 -17.89 -2.19 2.19
N GLU A 695 -18.98 -2.76 2.65
CA GLU A 695 -20.11 -2.01 3.17
C GLU A 695 -19.79 -1.41 4.54
#